data_e8c0dad2ebf05417e69e3a22a601aa0b
#
_entry.id   e8c0dad2ebf05417e69e3a22a601aa0b
#
_cell.length_a   1.000
_cell.length_b   1.000
_cell.length_c   1.000
_cell.angle_alpha   90.00
_cell.angle_beta   90.00
_cell.angle_gamma   90.00
#
_symmetry.space_group_name_H-M   'P 1'
#
loop_
_entity.id
_entity.type
_entity.pdbx_description
1 polymer ?
#
loop_
_entity_poly.entity_id
_entity_poly.type
_entity_poly.pdbx_seq_one_letter_code
_entity_poly.pdbx_strand_id
1 'polypeptide(L)'
;MKPYVTEVWPQFTADTQFTAAFGNVVVERVELYRTARKVVISLRSADPLDTALSGRLLASLQVLFAGYELTLKNYFNYASITPDSVKLMIEELKGQGMPVNGFLDREQPVAFEPDGLTVRVNAGRTILESVEFPRHLAELIQERTGSLPIVRMQDVAAPLDEAALERRVAEKVPAVQFKAKEEVAPFTIDGLALAAKPAKVFHGKAFKPADLRPLNDLGDGGKVTVWGDVFATEVKGNRRKIYFTSITDYNGSINLKVLGDEGEDMSKWESLKPGTTLIVRGNYTYDKYERDYVLLPYDVLQVERMPRQDTAPEGQKRVELHLHTKSSSMDGFCDPGKVVRLAHRMGHRAIAITDHGVCQGYPEAMLATDDIHKADPDFKLIYGCEAYFVDDMVPTVYGKARMPISGSFVIFDTETTGLDPNSDRLTEIGAVFVENGKINEEKKFGTFVNPGRPIPARVVELTGINDAMVADAPSPEEAIRQFKEFCGDHILVAHNASSFDMLFIRRAGERAGVDFSNTYIDTLPMGQALYPGLHNYKLDTINKHLEIPPFNHHRAVDDAMALARIFEKMLEDLEVKEIRTVEEINTGLGGNKEVLKKKYYHLIILVKNQTGLKNLYRIVSEAHTKYFFKKPRVPRSLLNQYREGLILSSACEAGELYRAIVAGKSHDELLRIADYYDLLEIQPLGNNEFMVRNGQVESFETIKKFNRTVVALGEELHKPVIATGDVHFQEPEDAAYRAILQAGNGFKDADNQAPLYYRTTQDMLEDFSYLGKEKAFEVVVTNPNKVAATIDGNLRAIPKGTYPPSIPGAEEQLRSGTWEHARSGYGNPVPDIMQKRLKKELDSICGHGYAVLYVIAVKLVAFSNAGGYQVGSRGSVGSSAVAHFAGISEVNSMPPHYLCPECQHSEWIDDGVTMDGFDLPDKRCPVCGTPMVMDGHDIPFETFLGFYGDKEPDIDLNFSGMYQSNVHRYTEELFGKENVFKAGTVSGLQDKTAYGYVKKYLEERGRTVNRAEENRLCIGCT
;
A
#
# COMPACT_ATOMS: atom_id res chain seq x y z
N MET A 1 -0.53 44.49 47.77
CA MET A 1 0.20 44.51 46.50
C MET A 1 0.85 43.18 46.34
N LYS A 2 0.88 42.65 45.11
CA LYS A 2 1.66 41.43 44.83
C LYS A 2 3.13 41.81 44.75
N PRO A 3 4.04 40.96 45.27
CA PRO A 3 5.45 41.33 45.41
C PRO A 3 6.17 41.26 44.03
N TYR A 4 7.22 42.05 43.91
CA TYR A 4 8.11 41.99 42.73
C TYR A 4 9.05 40.79 42.80
N VAL A 5 9.58 40.35 41.62
CA VAL A 5 10.54 39.26 41.53
C VAL A 5 11.74 39.46 42.45
N THR A 6 12.22 40.72 42.58
CA THR A 6 13.32 41.10 43.46
C THR A 6 12.97 41.05 44.94
N GLU A 7 11.69 41.14 45.28
CA GLU A 7 11.21 41.03 46.69
C GLU A 7 10.99 39.58 47.08
N VAL A 8 10.55 38.74 46.13
CA VAL A 8 10.33 37.30 46.39
C VAL A 8 11.65 36.53 46.46
N TRP A 9 12.63 36.93 45.65
CA TRP A 9 13.95 36.32 45.60
C TRP A 9 15.08 37.37 45.80
N PRO A 10 15.20 37.94 46.99
CA PRO A 10 16.17 39.02 47.27
C PRO A 10 17.62 38.61 47.15
N GLN A 11 17.92 37.30 47.20
CA GLN A 11 19.29 36.79 47.03
C GLN A 11 19.89 37.05 45.64
N PHE A 12 19.06 37.35 44.62
CA PHE A 12 19.53 37.68 43.29
C PHE A 12 19.72 39.19 43.04
N THR A 13 19.34 40.04 43.99
CA THR A 13 19.43 41.52 43.84
C THR A 13 20.88 42.02 43.87
N ALA A 14 21.85 41.22 44.30
CA ALA A 14 23.29 41.53 44.20
C ALA A 14 23.77 41.63 42.73
N ASP A 15 23.07 41.00 41.81
CA ASP A 15 23.27 41.18 40.38
C ASP A 15 22.48 42.39 39.88
N THR A 16 23.22 43.45 39.54
CA THR A 16 22.65 44.72 39.06
C THR A 16 21.91 44.53 37.72
N GLN A 17 22.34 43.58 36.87
CA GLN A 17 21.67 43.26 35.60
C GLN A 17 20.35 42.51 35.86
N PHE A 18 20.33 41.64 36.87
CA PHE A 18 19.11 40.93 37.26
C PHE A 18 18.08 41.96 37.81
N THR A 19 18.50 42.85 38.68
CA THR A 19 17.65 43.88 39.25
C THR A 19 17.09 44.85 38.21
N ALA A 20 17.91 45.24 37.23
CA ALA A 20 17.46 46.10 36.13
C ALA A 20 16.41 45.39 35.24
N ALA A 21 16.58 44.10 35.00
CA ALA A 21 15.68 43.32 34.15
C ALA A 21 14.36 42.92 34.84
N PHE A 22 14.38 42.62 36.13
CA PHE A 22 13.24 42.01 36.83
C PHE A 22 12.67 42.87 37.98
N GLY A 23 13.22 44.07 38.23
CA GLY A 23 12.80 44.94 39.32
C GLY A 23 11.34 45.42 39.21
N ASN A 24 10.78 45.48 38.02
CA ASN A 24 9.38 45.86 37.77
C ASN A 24 8.48 44.67 37.39
N VAL A 25 8.97 43.43 37.49
CA VAL A 25 8.20 42.23 37.20
C VAL A 25 7.55 41.69 38.46
N VAL A 26 6.24 41.59 38.46
CA VAL A 26 5.42 41.13 39.60
C VAL A 26 5.27 39.62 39.59
N VAL A 27 5.43 38.98 40.73
CA VAL A 27 5.10 37.56 40.91
C VAL A 27 3.60 37.42 41.19
N GLU A 28 2.89 36.90 40.21
CA GLU A 28 1.44 36.66 40.34
C GLU A 28 1.14 35.46 41.21
N ARG A 29 1.86 34.34 40.96
CA ARG A 29 1.64 33.07 41.65
C ARG A 29 2.86 32.15 41.49
N VAL A 30 3.10 31.31 42.50
CA VAL A 30 4.05 30.19 42.42
C VAL A 30 3.31 28.93 42.84
N GLU A 31 3.25 27.95 41.96
CA GLU A 31 2.54 26.67 42.18
C GLU A 31 3.56 25.53 42.23
N LEU A 32 3.55 24.78 43.30
CA LEU A 32 4.47 23.68 43.54
C LEU A 32 3.70 22.35 43.43
N TYR A 33 3.96 21.57 42.36
CA TYR A 33 3.41 20.23 42.15
C TYR A 33 4.42 19.20 42.63
N ARG A 34 4.34 18.80 43.90
CA ARG A 34 5.34 17.94 44.55
C ARG A 34 5.45 16.55 43.92
N THR A 35 4.31 15.95 43.58
CA THR A 35 4.26 14.60 42.94
C THR A 35 4.85 14.59 41.53
N ALA A 36 4.56 15.64 40.77
CA ALA A 36 5.08 15.78 39.39
C ALA A 36 6.49 16.42 39.34
N ARG A 37 7.06 16.81 40.48
CA ARG A 37 8.31 17.57 40.62
C ARG A 37 8.37 18.78 39.66
N LYS A 38 7.26 19.53 39.60
CA LYS A 38 7.10 20.69 38.72
C LYS A 38 6.77 21.94 39.51
N VAL A 39 7.35 23.08 39.12
CA VAL A 39 7.05 24.40 39.64
C VAL A 39 6.61 25.31 38.52
N VAL A 40 5.43 25.89 38.63
CA VAL A 40 4.91 26.87 37.67
C VAL A 40 4.96 28.25 38.33
N ILE A 41 5.66 29.17 37.69
CA ILE A 41 5.84 30.56 38.17
C ILE A 41 5.14 31.50 37.21
N SER A 42 4.10 32.16 37.69
CA SER A 42 3.31 33.13 36.93
C SER A 42 3.80 34.57 37.27
N LEU A 43 4.21 35.27 36.22
CA LEU A 43 4.78 36.62 36.32
C LEU A 43 3.93 37.62 35.52
N ARG A 44 3.89 38.89 35.98
CA ARG A 44 3.29 39.98 35.20
C ARG A 44 4.30 41.08 34.96
N SER A 45 4.44 41.47 33.71
CA SER A 45 5.31 42.57 33.26
C SER A 45 4.53 43.51 32.32
N ALA A 46 5.04 44.71 32.08
CA ALA A 46 4.45 45.64 31.10
C ALA A 46 4.65 45.12 29.68
N ASP A 47 5.85 44.66 29.39
CA ASP A 47 6.27 44.06 28.12
C ASP A 47 6.57 42.56 28.28
N PRO A 48 6.47 41.75 27.21
CA PRO A 48 6.81 40.33 27.26
C PRO A 48 8.28 40.11 27.61
N LEU A 49 8.53 39.11 28.46
CA LEU A 49 9.91 38.67 28.72
C LEU A 49 10.41 37.87 27.51
N ASP A 50 11.50 38.30 26.90
CA ASP A 50 12.12 37.62 25.83
C ASP A 50 12.76 36.25 26.26
N THR A 51 13.21 35.46 25.29
CA THR A 51 13.81 34.14 25.56
C THR A 51 15.08 34.25 26.42
N ALA A 52 15.88 35.28 26.25
CA ALA A 52 17.12 35.46 26.99
C ALA A 52 16.84 35.85 28.48
N LEU A 53 15.89 36.75 28.73
CA LEU A 53 15.45 37.12 30.07
C LEU A 53 14.76 35.95 30.78
N SER A 54 13.85 35.26 30.07
CA SER A 54 13.18 34.08 30.60
C SER A 54 14.17 32.99 30.97
N GLY A 55 15.16 32.73 30.10
CA GLY A 55 16.23 31.75 30.33
C GLY A 55 17.14 32.12 31.52
N ARG A 56 17.49 33.40 31.68
CA ARG A 56 18.26 33.90 32.85
C ARG A 56 17.50 33.69 34.15
N LEU A 57 16.21 34.01 34.18
CA LEU A 57 15.38 33.84 35.38
C LEU A 57 15.25 32.36 35.74
N LEU A 58 14.97 31.50 34.75
CA LEU A 58 14.91 30.06 34.96
C LEU A 58 16.22 29.50 35.51
N ALA A 59 17.37 29.88 34.93
CA ALA A 59 18.68 29.43 35.39
C ALA A 59 18.94 29.86 36.85
N SER A 60 18.60 31.10 37.23
CA SER A 60 18.72 31.58 38.58
C SER A 60 17.81 30.83 39.57
N LEU A 61 16.57 30.55 39.15
CA LEU A 61 15.58 29.86 39.98
C LEU A 61 15.83 28.35 40.06
N GLN A 62 16.48 27.75 39.09
CA GLN A 62 16.81 26.31 39.08
C GLN A 62 17.72 25.93 40.27
N VAL A 63 18.53 26.86 40.76
CA VAL A 63 19.37 26.65 41.93
C VAL A 63 18.51 26.51 43.20
N LEU A 64 17.39 27.24 43.27
CA LEU A 64 16.47 27.19 44.41
C LEU A 64 15.52 25.99 44.37
N PHE A 65 15.16 25.57 43.20
CA PHE A 65 14.24 24.46 42.96
C PHE A 65 14.98 23.27 42.34
N ALA A 66 16.13 22.89 42.87
CA ALA A 66 16.91 21.75 42.41
C ALA A 66 16.07 20.45 42.39
N GLY A 67 16.04 19.76 41.24
CA GLY A 67 15.26 18.52 41.05
C GLY A 67 13.79 18.73 40.67
N TYR A 68 13.36 19.99 40.44
CA TYR A 68 12.05 20.31 39.88
C TYR A 68 12.20 20.86 38.46
N GLU A 69 11.24 20.56 37.62
CA GLU A 69 11.05 21.18 36.32
C GLU A 69 10.41 22.56 36.52
N LEU A 70 11.01 23.61 35.97
CA LEU A 70 10.51 24.97 36.10
C LEU A 70 9.80 25.41 34.81
N THR A 71 8.59 25.93 34.96
CA THR A 71 7.81 26.56 33.87
C THR A 71 7.47 28.01 34.24
N LEU A 72 7.77 28.95 33.34
CA LEU A 72 7.39 30.36 33.49
C LEU A 72 6.15 30.65 32.65
N LYS A 73 5.18 31.33 33.25
CA LYS A 73 4.01 31.90 32.58
C LYS A 73 4.09 33.43 32.68
N ASN A 74 4.28 34.11 31.57
CA ASN A 74 4.36 35.59 31.54
C ASN A 74 3.03 36.21 31.09
N TYR A 75 2.46 37.12 31.87
CA TYR A 75 1.27 37.92 31.59
C TYR A 75 1.72 39.36 31.29
N PHE A 76 1.26 39.95 30.17
CA PHE A 76 1.65 41.29 29.71
C PHE A 76 0.52 41.95 28.89
N ASN A 77 0.68 43.20 28.46
CA ASN A 77 -0.35 43.88 27.69
C ASN A 77 -0.34 43.46 26.22
N TYR A 78 -1.53 43.27 25.63
CA TYR A 78 -1.63 42.87 24.21
C TYR A 78 -0.94 43.87 23.26
N ALA A 79 -0.97 45.17 23.57
CA ALA A 79 -0.29 46.19 22.76
C ALA A 79 1.24 46.01 22.67
N SER A 80 1.82 45.28 23.64
CA SER A 80 3.26 44.97 23.68
C SER A 80 3.62 43.61 23.12
N ILE A 81 2.67 42.89 22.47
CA ILE A 81 2.94 41.59 21.87
C ILE A 81 3.99 41.70 20.76
N THR A 82 4.95 40.78 20.72
CA THR A 82 6.03 40.77 19.75
C THR A 82 6.06 39.41 19.03
N PRO A 83 6.69 39.32 17.83
CA PRO A 83 6.87 38.05 17.16
C PRO A 83 7.54 36.98 18.05
N ASP A 84 8.50 37.40 18.89
CA ASP A 84 9.20 36.47 19.80
C ASP A 84 8.31 35.98 20.94
N SER A 85 7.41 36.81 21.47
CA SER A 85 6.44 36.39 22.46
C SER A 85 5.42 35.38 21.87
N VAL A 86 5.01 35.57 20.61
CA VAL A 86 4.15 34.61 19.92
C VAL A 86 4.88 33.30 19.68
N LYS A 87 6.17 33.32 19.29
CA LYS A 87 6.98 32.11 19.15
C LYS A 87 7.09 31.31 20.45
N LEU A 88 7.29 32.01 21.59
CA LEU A 88 7.30 31.37 22.91
C LEU A 88 5.96 30.68 23.23
N MET A 89 4.85 31.30 22.87
CA MET A 89 3.53 30.69 23.04
C MET A 89 3.32 29.48 22.11
N ILE A 90 3.85 29.52 20.90
CA ILE A 90 3.85 28.35 19.99
C ILE A 90 4.67 27.21 20.61
N GLU A 91 5.84 27.49 21.18
CA GLU A 91 6.64 26.47 21.86
C GLU A 91 5.92 25.92 23.13
N GLU A 92 5.17 26.77 23.84
CA GLU A 92 4.34 26.32 24.96
C GLU A 92 3.23 25.35 24.48
N LEU A 93 2.54 25.65 23.40
CA LEU A 93 1.53 24.75 22.79
C LEU A 93 2.13 23.42 22.34
N LYS A 94 3.35 23.43 21.78
CA LYS A 94 4.09 22.20 21.47
C LYS A 94 4.34 21.36 22.72
N GLY A 95 4.79 22.02 23.80
CA GLY A 95 5.03 21.35 25.09
C GLY A 95 3.76 20.78 25.73
N GLN A 96 2.59 21.31 25.39
CA GLN A 96 1.27 20.80 25.81
C GLN A 96 0.76 19.65 24.90
N GLY A 97 1.56 19.20 23.92
CA GLY A 97 1.24 18.08 23.04
C GLY A 97 0.51 18.44 21.76
N MET A 98 0.41 19.73 21.41
CA MET A 98 -0.18 20.13 20.13
C MET A 98 0.70 19.67 18.96
N PRO A 99 0.15 18.99 17.93
CA PRO A 99 0.92 18.41 16.83
C PRO A 99 1.33 19.45 15.79
N VAL A 100 2.20 20.39 16.17
CA VAL A 100 2.72 21.47 15.32
C VAL A 100 4.18 21.24 14.88
N ASN A 101 4.81 20.18 15.35
CA ASN A 101 6.19 19.85 15.01
C ASN A 101 6.35 19.58 13.51
N GLY A 102 7.31 20.25 12.89
CA GLY A 102 7.62 20.17 11.47
C GLY A 102 6.89 21.18 10.58
N PHE A 103 5.85 21.86 11.08
CA PHE A 103 5.13 22.89 10.31
C PHE A 103 5.46 24.33 10.78
N LEU A 104 5.90 24.47 12.02
CA LEU A 104 6.25 25.75 12.64
C LEU A 104 7.68 25.68 13.18
N ASP A 105 8.58 26.38 12.49
CA ASP A 105 9.97 26.54 12.90
C ASP A 105 10.13 27.73 13.83
N ARG A 106 11.28 27.82 14.53
CA ARG A 106 11.63 28.95 15.40
C ARG A 106 11.72 30.30 14.67
N GLU A 107 11.82 30.28 13.35
CA GLU A 107 11.96 31.49 12.51
C GLU A 107 10.70 31.84 11.71
N GLN A 108 9.53 31.28 12.07
CA GLN A 108 8.29 31.57 11.34
C GLN A 108 7.94 33.05 11.41
N PRO A 109 7.71 33.71 10.26
CA PRO A 109 7.30 35.09 10.23
C PRO A 109 5.88 35.28 10.79
N VAL A 110 5.74 36.14 11.76
CA VAL A 110 4.43 36.57 12.32
C VAL A 110 4.21 38.02 11.89
N ALA A 111 3.09 38.28 11.25
CA ALA A 111 2.67 39.62 10.90
C ALA A 111 1.48 40.05 11.77
N PHE A 112 1.56 41.26 12.34
CA PHE A 112 0.46 41.83 13.13
C PHE A 112 -0.46 42.67 12.25
N GLU A 113 -1.77 42.52 12.49
CA GLU A 113 -2.85 43.20 11.79
C GLU A 113 -3.71 43.96 12.84
N PRO A 114 -4.53 44.94 12.45
CA PRO A 114 -5.30 45.74 13.39
C PRO A 114 -6.26 44.94 14.29
N ASP A 115 -6.73 43.77 13.81
CA ASP A 115 -7.70 42.90 14.48
C ASP A 115 -7.10 41.54 14.94
N GLY A 116 -5.78 41.34 14.71
CA GLY A 116 -5.16 40.07 15.07
C GLY A 116 -3.73 39.90 14.59
N LEU A 117 -3.41 38.66 14.21
CA LEU A 117 -2.09 38.32 13.67
C LEU A 117 -2.18 37.20 12.61
N THR A 118 -1.23 37.22 11.71
CA THR A 118 -1.07 36.19 10.66
C THR A 118 0.24 35.44 10.88
N VAL A 119 0.15 34.11 11.08
CA VAL A 119 1.30 33.20 11.13
C VAL A 119 1.55 32.66 9.72
N ARG A 120 2.74 32.88 9.19
CA ARG A 120 3.13 32.43 7.86
C ARG A 120 3.83 31.10 7.96
N VAL A 121 3.37 30.12 7.17
CA VAL A 121 3.90 28.74 7.17
C VAL A 121 4.37 28.36 5.78
N ASN A 122 5.45 27.57 5.71
CA ASN A 122 5.99 27.08 4.43
C ASN A 122 5.21 25.86 3.91
N ALA A 123 4.55 25.12 4.80
CA ALA A 123 3.71 24.00 4.50
C ALA A 123 2.77 23.67 5.67
N GLY A 124 1.75 22.86 5.45
CA GLY A 124 0.92 22.30 6.52
C GLY A 124 -0.19 23.20 7.06
N ARG A 125 -0.53 24.31 6.40
CA ARG A 125 -1.62 25.20 6.79
C ARG A 125 -2.92 24.44 7.09
N THR A 126 -3.37 23.63 6.15
CA THR A 126 -4.62 22.85 6.27
C THR A 126 -4.60 21.89 7.48
N ILE A 127 -3.44 21.34 7.80
CA ILE A 127 -3.26 20.46 8.97
C ILE A 127 -3.35 21.28 10.25
N LEU A 128 -2.65 22.42 10.33
CA LEU A 128 -2.69 23.31 11.49
C LEU A 128 -4.09 23.89 11.72
N GLU A 129 -4.83 24.20 10.66
CA GLU A 129 -6.24 24.62 10.76
C GLU A 129 -7.14 23.45 11.21
N SER A 130 -6.89 22.21 10.77
CA SER A 130 -7.68 21.04 11.17
C SER A 130 -7.52 20.61 12.63
N VAL A 131 -6.36 20.92 13.23
CA VAL A 131 -6.11 20.71 14.66
C VAL A 131 -6.46 21.95 15.49
N GLU A 132 -7.20 22.88 14.93
CA GLU A 132 -7.63 24.14 15.55
C GLU A 132 -6.47 24.98 16.15
N PHE A 133 -5.25 24.85 15.61
CA PHE A 133 -4.08 25.58 16.10
C PHE A 133 -4.29 27.10 16.18
N PRO A 134 -4.91 27.79 15.18
CA PRO A 134 -5.18 29.22 15.26
C PRO A 134 -6.04 29.59 16.46
N ARG A 135 -7.04 28.76 16.79
CA ARG A 135 -7.91 28.95 17.95
C ARG A 135 -7.15 28.78 19.27
N HIS A 136 -6.38 27.71 19.40
CA HIS A 136 -5.60 27.48 20.62
C HIS A 136 -4.54 28.54 20.85
N LEU A 137 -3.91 29.05 19.79
CA LEU A 137 -2.98 30.18 19.90
C LEU A 137 -3.71 31.47 20.33
N ALA A 138 -4.89 31.76 19.77
CA ALA A 138 -5.70 32.88 20.15
C ALA A 138 -6.15 32.82 21.65
N GLU A 139 -6.57 31.63 22.11
CA GLU A 139 -6.96 31.36 23.49
C GLU A 139 -5.76 31.56 24.46
N LEU A 140 -4.57 31.08 24.06
CA LEU A 140 -3.36 31.27 24.84
C LEU A 140 -2.94 32.73 24.90
N ILE A 141 -3.05 33.47 23.80
CA ILE A 141 -2.82 34.93 23.78
C ILE A 141 -3.83 35.64 24.68
N GLN A 142 -5.11 35.23 24.66
CA GLN A 142 -6.13 35.78 25.55
C GLN A 142 -5.80 35.49 27.02
N GLU A 143 -5.37 34.26 27.34
CA GLU A 143 -4.92 33.94 28.72
C GLU A 143 -3.81 34.86 29.17
N ARG A 144 -2.82 35.15 28.29
CA ARG A 144 -1.63 35.93 28.65
C ARG A 144 -1.81 37.45 28.62
N THR A 145 -2.69 37.94 27.75
CA THR A 145 -2.82 39.38 27.51
C THR A 145 -4.20 39.97 27.87
N GLY A 146 -5.20 39.13 28.09
CA GLY A 146 -6.59 39.52 28.27
C GLY A 146 -7.36 39.87 27.01
N SER A 147 -6.72 39.85 25.83
CA SER A 147 -7.33 40.17 24.54
C SER A 147 -7.34 38.96 23.61
N LEU A 148 -8.49 38.65 22.99
CA LEU A 148 -8.66 37.56 22.06
C LEU A 148 -8.45 38.05 20.61
N PRO A 149 -7.28 37.83 19.99
CA PRO A 149 -7.03 38.22 18.60
C PRO A 149 -7.59 37.21 17.61
N ILE A 150 -7.80 37.64 16.35
CA ILE A 150 -8.01 36.73 15.25
C ILE A 150 -6.64 36.21 14.76
N VAL A 151 -6.40 34.91 14.87
CA VAL A 151 -5.18 34.28 14.35
C VAL A 151 -5.47 33.67 12.99
N ARG A 152 -4.73 34.10 11.96
CA ARG A 152 -4.82 33.64 10.60
C ARG A 152 -3.57 32.87 10.22
N MET A 153 -3.74 31.89 9.30
CA MET A 153 -2.63 31.15 8.72
C MET A 153 -2.47 31.53 7.25
N GLN A 154 -1.24 31.74 6.80
CA GLN A 154 -0.94 32.07 5.43
C GLN A 154 0.20 31.20 4.89
N ASP A 155 -0.02 30.54 3.73
CA ASP A 155 1.06 29.86 3.04
C ASP A 155 2.01 30.89 2.40
N VAL A 156 3.32 30.71 2.62
CA VAL A 156 4.35 31.44 1.89
C VAL A 156 4.64 30.69 0.60
N ALA A 157 4.12 31.17 -0.52
CA ALA A 157 4.53 30.69 -1.84
C ALA A 157 5.99 31.14 -2.06
N ALA A 158 6.93 30.24 -1.77
CA ALA A 158 8.32 30.43 -2.20
C ALA A 158 8.41 30.08 -3.68
N PRO A 159 8.94 30.97 -4.55
CA PRO A 159 9.42 30.56 -5.86
C PRO A 159 10.53 29.52 -5.62
N LEU A 160 10.46 28.37 -6.29
CA LEU A 160 11.52 27.37 -6.31
C LEU A 160 12.78 28.03 -6.93
N ASP A 161 13.68 28.50 -6.10
CA ASP A 161 15.03 28.87 -6.51
C ASP A 161 15.87 27.58 -6.52
N GLU A 162 15.96 26.94 -7.69
CA GLU A 162 16.76 25.73 -7.93
C GLU A 162 18.22 25.92 -7.51
N ALA A 163 18.78 27.10 -7.68
CA ALA A 163 20.16 27.41 -7.30
C ALA A 163 20.33 27.55 -5.78
N ALA A 164 19.28 27.92 -5.04
CA ALA A 164 19.29 27.94 -3.58
C ALA A 164 19.10 26.55 -2.99
N LEU A 165 18.36 25.66 -3.67
CA LEU A 165 18.21 24.26 -3.28
C LEU A 165 19.55 23.51 -3.42
N GLU A 166 20.27 23.72 -4.53
CA GLU A 166 21.61 23.14 -4.73
C GLU A 166 22.65 23.66 -3.71
N ARG A 167 22.60 24.94 -3.36
CA ARG A 167 23.48 25.51 -2.31
C ARG A 167 23.12 25.00 -0.92
N ARG A 168 21.85 24.86 -0.57
CA ARG A 168 21.41 24.29 0.72
C ARG A 168 21.75 22.80 0.87
N VAL A 169 21.74 22.04 -0.21
CA VAL A 169 22.20 20.66 -0.23
C VAL A 169 23.73 20.60 -0.04
N ALA A 170 24.49 21.57 -0.59
CA ALA A 170 25.93 21.64 -0.42
C ALA A 170 26.37 22.17 0.96
N GLU A 171 25.58 23.07 1.58
CA GLU A 171 25.93 23.69 2.89
C GLU A 171 25.50 22.88 4.11
N LYS A 172 24.57 21.93 4.00
CA LYS A 172 24.10 21.09 5.12
C LYS A 172 24.80 19.74 5.27
N VAL A 173 25.94 19.54 4.63
CA VAL A 173 26.84 18.43 4.95
C VAL A 173 27.90 18.95 5.91
N PRO A 174 27.74 18.82 7.24
CA PRO A 174 28.92 18.87 8.09
C PRO A 174 29.74 17.66 7.65
N ALA A 175 30.99 17.91 7.26
CA ALA A 175 31.99 16.85 7.12
C ALA A 175 32.17 16.23 8.50
N VAL A 176 31.33 15.29 8.87
CA VAL A 176 31.61 14.34 9.92
C VAL A 176 32.74 13.48 9.33
N GLN A 177 33.97 13.84 9.64
CA GLN A 177 35.09 12.95 9.50
C GLN A 177 34.81 11.76 10.42
N PHE A 178 34.08 10.79 9.93
CA PHE A 178 34.24 9.43 10.42
C PHE A 178 35.71 9.10 10.14
N LYS A 179 36.48 8.90 11.21
CA LYS A 179 37.72 8.16 11.08
C LYS A 179 37.35 6.89 10.33
N ALA A 180 37.77 6.82 9.08
CA ALA A 180 37.67 5.60 8.29
C ALA A 180 38.29 4.50 9.15
N LYS A 181 37.47 3.59 9.67
CA LYS A 181 37.97 2.28 10.03
C LYS A 181 38.66 1.83 8.75
N GLU A 182 39.97 1.54 8.87
CA GLU A 182 40.71 0.92 7.78
C GLU A 182 39.85 -0.22 7.26
N GLU A 183 39.23 -0.01 6.08
CA GLU A 183 38.54 -1.06 5.36
C GLU A 183 39.61 -2.02 4.88
N VAL A 184 39.85 -3.05 5.67
CA VAL A 184 40.64 -4.20 5.24
C VAL A 184 39.86 -4.78 4.06
N ALA A 185 40.46 -4.81 2.87
CA ALA A 185 39.82 -5.28 1.65
C ALA A 185 39.23 -6.68 1.85
N PRO A 186 38.00 -6.93 1.40
CA PRO A 186 37.37 -8.24 1.47
C PRO A 186 38.26 -9.25 0.73
N PHE A 187 38.38 -10.45 1.25
CA PHE A 187 39.11 -11.53 0.60
C PHE A 187 38.16 -12.64 0.16
N THR A 188 38.52 -13.31 -0.91
CA THR A 188 37.67 -14.36 -1.51
C THR A 188 38.37 -15.71 -1.36
N ILE A 189 37.64 -16.73 -0.93
CA ILE A 189 38.08 -18.13 -0.89
C ILE A 189 37.13 -18.94 -1.78
N ASP A 190 37.65 -19.48 -2.88
CA ASP A 190 36.86 -20.30 -3.84
C ASP A 190 35.49 -19.70 -4.18
N GLY A 191 35.46 -18.40 -4.47
CA GLY A 191 34.23 -17.67 -4.81
C GLY A 191 33.43 -17.11 -3.61
N LEU A 192 33.73 -17.52 -2.37
CA LEU A 192 33.09 -17.01 -1.16
C LEU A 192 33.76 -15.69 -0.73
N ALA A 193 33.04 -14.59 -0.84
CA ALA A 193 33.48 -13.28 -0.38
C ALA A 193 33.28 -13.14 1.15
N LEU A 194 34.35 -12.87 1.86
CA LEU A 194 34.36 -12.76 3.32
C LEU A 194 34.74 -11.36 3.77
N ALA A 195 34.12 -10.89 4.86
CA ALA A 195 34.56 -9.70 5.57
C ALA A 195 35.94 -9.94 6.18
N ALA A 196 36.76 -8.88 6.27
CA ALA A 196 38.11 -8.95 6.77
C ALA A 196 38.22 -9.17 8.29
N LYS A 197 37.21 -9.70 8.93
CA LYS A 197 37.24 -10.11 10.33
C LYS A 197 37.91 -11.49 10.47
N PRO A 198 38.79 -11.71 11.49
CA PRO A 198 39.39 -13.02 11.70
C PRO A 198 38.31 -14.08 11.94
N ALA A 199 38.44 -15.22 11.26
CA ALA A 199 37.60 -16.37 11.46
C ALA A 199 37.65 -16.84 12.93
N LYS A 200 36.47 -17.03 13.55
CA LYS A 200 36.38 -17.56 14.92
C LYS A 200 36.34 -19.08 14.87
N VAL A 201 37.23 -19.75 15.59
CA VAL A 201 37.12 -21.21 15.77
C VAL A 201 35.85 -21.50 16.58
N PHE A 202 34.88 -22.13 15.93
CA PHE A 202 33.61 -22.51 16.57
C PHE A 202 33.72 -23.89 17.20
N HIS A 203 34.39 -24.84 16.50
CA HIS A 203 34.59 -26.21 16.98
C HIS A 203 35.91 -26.76 16.44
N GLY A 204 36.56 -27.64 17.15
CA GLY A 204 37.80 -28.27 16.72
C GLY A 204 39.04 -27.34 16.71
N LYS A 205 39.83 -27.39 15.64
CA LYS A 205 41.09 -26.64 15.49
C LYS A 205 40.98 -25.56 14.42
N ALA A 206 41.77 -24.50 14.58
CA ALA A 206 41.94 -23.51 13.51
C ALA A 206 42.59 -24.15 12.27
N PHE A 207 42.08 -23.80 11.10
CA PHE A 207 42.65 -24.23 9.82
C PHE A 207 42.56 -23.13 8.78
N LYS A 208 43.37 -23.22 7.75
CA LYS A 208 43.30 -22.32 6.60
C LYS A 208 42.28 -22.91 5.62
N PRO A 209 41.16 -22.22 5.34
CA PRO A 209 40.21 -22.70 4.37
C PRO A 209 40.79 -22.75 2.97
N ALA A 210 40.58 -23.88 2.28
CA ALA A 210 40.93 -24.07 0.89
C ALA A 210 40.07 -25.23 0.33
N ASP A 211 39.92 -25.31 -0.97
CA ASP A 211 39.23 -26.39 -1.68
C ASP A 211 37.77 -26.53 -1.22
N LEU A 212 37.01 -25.41 -1.19
CA LEU A 212 35.61 -25.41 -0.82
C LEU A 212 34.77 -26.12 -1.89
N ARG A 213 34.14 -27.23 -1.52
CA ARG A 213 33.29 -28.00 -2.43
C ARG A 213 31.84 -27.52 -2.34
N PRO A 214 31.12 -27.40 -3.49
CA PRO A 214 29.67 -27.12 -3.49
C PRO A 214 28.89 -28.23 -2.79
N LEU A 215 27.84 -27.88 -2.04
CA LEU A 215 27.04 -28.85 -1.28
C LEU A 215 26.23 -29.79 -2.16
N ASN A 216 25.97 -29.45 -3.41
CA ASN A 216 25.29 -30.31 -4.39
C ASN A 216 26.27 -31.28 -5.10
N ASP A 217 27.57 -31.20 -4.87
CA ASP A 217 28.59 -32.06 -5.51
C ASP A 217 29.62 -32.59 -4.51
N LEU A 218 29.15 -33.31 -3.52
CA LEU A 218 30.00 -33.89 -2.48
C LEU A 218 30.47 -35.34 -2.78
N GLY A 219 29.93 -35.96 -3.86
CA GLY A 219 30.21 -37.34 -4.25
C GLY A 219 29.67 -38.39 -3.27
N ASP A 220 30.30 -39.58 -3.22
CA ASP A 220 29.78 -40.75 -2.45
C ASP A 220 30.30 -40.82 -1.01
N GLY A 221 30.97 -39.79 -0.52
CA GLY A 221 31.48 -39.71 0.85
C GLY A 221 32.96 -39.35 0.95
N GLY A 222 33.41 -39.19 2.20
CA GLY A 222 34.82 -38.87 2.53
C GLY A 222 35.06 -37.51 3.19
N LYS A 223 36.30 -37.11 3.29
CA LYS A 223 36.68 -35.83 3.88
C LYS A 223 36.42 -34.69 2.92
N VAL A 224 35.69 -33.69 3.38
CA VAL A 224 35.35 -32.51 2.59
C VAL A 224 35.51 -31.23 3.38
N THR A 225 35.77 -30.12 2.68
CA THR A 225 35.68 -28.77 3.21
C THR A 225 34.54 -28.05 2.47
N VAL A 226 33.59 -27.54 3.22
CA VAL A 226 32.43 -26.86 2.68
C VAL A 226 32.16 -25.57 3.42
N TRP A 227 31.34 -24.72 2.84
CA TRP A 227 30.78 -23.58 3.56
C TRP A 227 29.24 -23.62 3.45
N GLY A 228 28.57 -22.92 4.36
CA GLY A 228 27.13 -22.69 4.25
C GLY A 228 26.61 -21.76 5.32
N ASP A 229 25.50 -21.09 5.00
CA ASP A 229 24.73 -20.32 5.96
C ASP A 229 23.80 -21.26 6.72
N VAL A 230 23.79 -21.13 8.05
CA VAL A 230 22.85 -21.86 8.91
C VAL A 230 21.42 -21.41 8.63
N PHE A 231 20.51 -22.32 8.39
CA PHE A 231 19.08 -22.01 8.22
C PHE A 231 18.18 -22.70 9.23
N ALA A 232 18.63 -23.80 9.87
CA ALA A 232 17.88 -24.47 10.92
C ALA A 232 18.82 -25.17 11.91
N THR A 233 18.36 -25.33 13.15
CA THR A 233 19.02 -26.14 14.18
C THR A 233 17.98 -27.01 14.88
N GLU A 234 18.34 -28.26 15.19
CA GLU A 234 17.47 -29.21 15.87
C GLU A 234 18.29 -30.03 16.88
N VAL A 235 17.73 -30.33 18.04
CA VAL A 235 18.33 -31.22 19.05
C VAL A 235 17.43 -32.41 19.26
N LYS A 236 17.99 -33.62 19.09
CA LYS A 236 17.26 -34.90 19.31
C LYS A 236 17.85 -35.69 20.48
N GLY A 237 17.05 -36.49 21.11
CA GLY A 237 17.44 -37.46 22.16
C GLY A 237 17.36 -36.89 23.57
N ASN A 238 16.97 -37.80 24.52
CA ASN A 238 16.75 -37.43 25.93
C ASN A 238 17.98 -37.76 26.81
N ARG A 239 18.69 -38.87 26.54
CA ARG A 239 19.87 -39.30 27.32
C ARG A 239 21.20 -38.86 26.69
N ARG A 240 21.33 -39.02 25.40
CA ARG A 240 22.46 -38.52 24.61
C ARG A 240 21.91 -37.55 23.59
N LYS A 241 22.26 -36.26 23.73
CA LYS A 241 21.81 -35.24 22.79
C LYS A 241 22.56 -35.33 21.46
N ILE A 242 21.85 -35.22 20.37
CA ILE A 242 22.37 -35.15 19.02
C ILE A 242 21.99 -33.81 18.45
N TYR A 243 22.97 -33.02 18.05
CA TYR A 243 22.79 -31.68 17.49
C TYR A 243 22.83 -31.74 15.98
N PHE A 244 21.80 -31.25 15.34
CA PHE A 244 21.73 -31.06 13.92
C PHE A 244 21.78 -29.56 13.61
N THR A 245 22.70 -29.16 12.73
CA THR A 245 22.77 -27.81 12.18
C THR A 245 22.68 -27.91 10.67
N SER A 246 21.61 -27.40 10.10
CA SER A 246 21.39 -27.41 8.65
C SER A 246 22.03 -26.20 8.04
N ILE A 247 22.91 -26.40 7.05
CA ILE A 247 23.62 -25.35 6.32
C ILE A 247 23.34 -25.43 4.83
N THR A 248 23.39 -24.31 4.14
CA THR A 248 23.22 -24.19 2.68
C THR A 248 24.25 -23.25 2.06
N ASP A 249 24.77 -23.61 0.89
CA ASP A 249 25.50 -22.72 -0.01
C ASP A 249 24.62 -22.21 -1.16
N TYR A 250 23.29 -22.43 -1.04
CA TYR A 250 22.23 -22.14 -2.00
C TYR A 250 22.23 -22.99 -3.28
N ASN A 251 23.32 -23.73 -3.58
CA ASN A 251 23.34 -24.78 -4.60
C ASN A 251 22.86 -26.13 -4.05
N GLY A 252 23.03 -26.32 -2.75
CA GLY A 252 22.59 -27.49 -2.00
C GLY A 252 22.54 -27.23 -0.50
N SER A 253 22.13 -28.24 0.25
CA SER A 253 22.08 -28.16 1.72
C SER A 253 22.53 -29.46 2.35
N ILE A 254 23.00 -29.39 3.61
CA ILE A 254 23.39 -30.58 4.36
C ILE A 254 23.20 -30.38 5.85
N ASN A 255 22.93 -31.48 6.56
CA ASN A 255 22.91 -31.52 8.01
C ASN A 255 24.28 -31.82 8.58
N LEU A 256 24.80 -30.90 9.39
CA LEU A 256 25.90 -31.19 10.30
C LEU A 256 25.36 -32.00 11.47
N LYS A 257 25.93 -33.15 11.76
CA LYS A 257 25.53 -34.00 12.88
C LYS A 257 26.65 -34.07 13.91
N VAL A 258 26.34 -33.64 15.14
CA VAL A 258 27.32 -33.67 16.26
C VAL A 258 26.72 -34.44 17.42
N LEU A 259 27.50 -35.38 17.96
CA LEU A 259 27.09 -36.17 19.14
C LEU A 259 27.60 -35.46 20.40
N GLY A 260 26.69 -35.16 21.33
CA GLY A 260 27.06 -34.62 22.62
C GLY A 260 27.63 -35.73 23.50
N ASP A 261 28.87 -35.53 24.02
CA ASP A 261 29.46 -36.42 25.02
C ASP A 261 29.15 -35.91 26.44
N GLU A 262 29.06 -36.86 27.40
CA GLU A 262 28.78 -36.51 28.80
C GLU A 262 29.95 -35.66 29.35
N GLY A 263 29.61 -34.38 29.70
CA GLY A 263 30.55 -33.41 30.26
C GLY A 263 31.12 -32.34 29.33
N GLU A 264 30.78 -32.39 28.05
CA GLU A 264 31.12 -31.28 27.10
C GLU A 264 30.00 -30.23 27.01
N ASP A 265 30.37 -28.94 27.11
CA ASP A 265 29.41 -27.86 26.91
C ASP A 265 29.09 -27.69 25.41
N MET A 266 27.93 -28.23 25.02
CA MET A 266 27.43 -28.19 23.64
C MET A 266 26.41 -27.07 23.41
N SER A 267 26.19 -26.18 24.40
CA SER A 267 25.24 -25.06 24.30
C SER A 267 25.53 -24.12 23.12
N LYS A 268 26.77 -24.03 22.69
CA LYS A 268 27.18 -23.26 21.51
C LYS A 268 26.48 -23.71 20.22
N TRP A 269 26.16 -25.02 20.07
CA TRP A 269 25.43 -25.52 18.90
C TRP A 269 23.95 -25.16 18.94
N GLU A 270 23.36 -25.08 20.14
CA GLU A 270 21.99 -24.59 20.32
C GLU A 270 21.87 -23.07 20.06
N SER A 271 22.97 -22.33 20.28
CA SER A 271 22.97 -20.87 20.12
C SER A 271 23.19 -20.37 18.69
N LEU A 272 23.48 -21.26 17.73
CA LEU A 272 23.61 -20.89 16.32
C LEU A 272 22.30 -20.34 15.77
N LYS A 273 22.36 -19.16 15.19
CA LYS A 273 21.19 -18.48 14.60
C LYS A 273 21.18 -18.64 13.08
N PRO A 274 20.00 -18.74 12.45
CA PRO A 274 19.89 -18.62 11.00
C PRO A 274 20.65 -17.37 10.47
N GLY A 275 21.31 -17.53 9.32
CA GLY A 275 22.18 -16.51 8.74
C GLY A 275 23.64 -16.50 9.23
N THR A 276 23.99 -17.39 10.19
CA THR A 276 25.42 -17.57 10.59
C THR A 276 26.17 -18.34 9.50
N THR A 277 27.26 -17.79 8.96
CA THR A 277 28.08 -18.51 7.96
C THR A 277 29.15 -19.34 8.63
N LEU A 278 29.21 -20.61 8.25
CA LEU A 278 30.21 -21.58 8.73
C LEU A 278 31.06 -22.08 7.57
N ILE A 279 32.36 -22.30 7.85
CA ILE A 279 33.23 -23.12 7.01
C ILE A 279 33.57 -24.37 7.80
N VAL A 280 33.25 -25.54 7.24
CA VAL A 280 33.22 -26.81 7.93
C VAL A 280 34.17 -27.80 7.24
N ARG A 281 35.05 -28.38 8.00
CA ARG A 281 35.82 -29.59 7.62
C ARG A 281 35.21 -30.77 8.35
N GLY A 282 34.82 -31.77 7.60
CA GLY A 282 34.14 -32.95 8.18
C GLY A 282 34.25 -34.18 7.32
N ASN A 283 33.63 -35.25 7.80
CA ASN A 283 33.48 -36.49 7.09
C ASN A 283 32.03 -36.60 6.57
N TYR A 284 31.88 -36.54 5.27
CA TYR A 284 30.59 -36.72 4.57
C TYR A 284 30.28 -38.20 4.48
N THR A 285 29.20 -38.68 5.06
CA THR A 285 28.92 -40.11 5.17
C THR A 285 27.41 -40.38 5.25
N TYR A 286 26.98 -41.58 4.78
CA TYR A 286 25.60 -42.01 4.93
C TYR A 286 25.33 -42.45 6.36
N ASP A 287 24.30 -41.85 6.97
CA ASP A 287 23.83 -42.17 8.32
C ASP A 287 22.65 -43.11 8.26
N LYS A 288 22.80 -44.35 8.83
CA LYS A 288 21.74 -45.38 8.80
C LYS A 288 20.49 -45.02 9.62
N TYR A 289 20.63 -44.16 10.64
CA TYR A 289 19.53 -43.75 11.51
C TYR A 289 18.73 -42.61 10.85
N GLU A 290 19.40 -41.66 10.25
CA GLU A 290 18.73 -40.56 9.49
C GLU A 290 18.28 -41.05 8.09
N ARG A 291 18.83 -42.17 7.60
CA ARG A 291 18.63 -42.68 6.23
C ARG A 291 18.95 -41.65 5.14
N ASP A 292 19.98 -40.85 5.41
CA ASP A 292 20.43 -39.78 4.55
C ASP A 292 21.95 -39.52 4.74
N TYR A 293 22.54 -38.73 3.87
CA TYR A 293 23.91 -38.27 4.04
C TYR A 293 24.00 -37.10 5.02
N VAL A 294 24.95 -37.17 5.92
CA VAL A 294 25.26 -36.12 6.89
C VAL A 294 26.74 -35.78 6.87
N LEU A 295 27.09 -34.59 7.33
CA LEU A 295 28.46 -34.18 7.54
C LEU A 295 28.78 -34.25 9.03
N LEU A 296 29.79 -35.09 9.40
CA LEU A 296 30.31 -35.19 10.76
C LEU A 296 31.48 -34.20 10.87
N PRO A 297 31.25 -33.02 11.47
CA PRO A 297 32.27 -31.96 11.53
C PRO A 297 33.37 -32.33 12.56
N TYR A 298 34.62 -32.04 12.21
CA TYR A 298 35.71 -32.10 13.15
C TYR A 298 36.41 -30.76 13.35
N ASP A 299 36.37 -29.83 12.37
CA ASP A 299 36.78 -28.44 12.52
C ASP A 299 35.75 -27.51 11.90
N VAL A 300 35.34 -26.47 12.63
CA VAL A 300 34.35 -25.48 12.17
C VAL A 300 34.86 -24.07 12.47
N LEU A 301 34.86 -23.23 11.45
CA LEU A 301 35.08 -21.81 11.57
C LEU A 301 33.79 -21.05 11.37
N GLN A 302 33.50 -20.11 12.24
CA GLN A 302 32.47 -19.11 12.03
C GLN A 302 33.12 -17.91 11.34
N VAL A 303 32.53 -17.52 10.20
CA VAL A 303 33.04 -16.40 9.38
C VAL A 303 31.89 -15.42 9.12
N GLU A 304 32.20 -14.23 8.63
CA GLU A 304 31.23 -13.24 8.23
C GLU A 304 31.26 -13.11 6.70
N ARG A 305 30.18 -13.53 6.05
CA ARG A 305 30.05 -13.37 4.60
C ARG A 305 29.77 -11.90 4.28
N MET A 306 30.39 -11.41 3.20
CA MET A 306 30.11 -10.08 2.70
C MET A 306 28.73 -10.09 2.04
N PRO A 307 27.76 -9.30 2.53
CA PRO A 307 26.49 -9.13 1.83
C PRO A 307 26.72 -8.39 0.51
N ARG A 308 25.83 -8.59 -0.47
CA ARG A 308 25.83 -7.78 -1.67
C ARG A 308 25.74 -6.28 -1.32
N GLN A 309 26.56 -5.48 -1.96
CA GLN A 309 26.69 -4.05 -1.74
C GLN A 309 26.53 -3.31 -3.06
N ASP A 310 25.86 -2.18 -3.01
CA ASP A 310 25.87 -1.24 -4.11
C ASP A 310 27.09 -0.31 -3.97
N THR A 311 28.07 -0.47 -4.85
CA THR A 311 29.35 0.24 -4.82
C THR A 311 29.32 1.56 -5.63
N ALA A 312 28.17 1.96 -6.16
CA ALA A 312 28.01 3.27 -6.79
C ALA A 312 28.32 4.40 -5.80
N PRO A 313 28.91 5.51 -6.24
CA PRO A 313 29.17 6.66 -5.37
C PRO A 313 27.91 7.15 -4.67
N GLU A 314 28.08 7.68 -3.47
CA GLU A 314 26.98 8.33 -2.75
C GLU A 314 26.38 9.45 -3.61
N GLY A 315 25.04 9.54 -3.62
CA GLY A 315 24.29 10.46 -4.48
C GLY A 315 24.12 10.01 -5.93
N GLN A 316 24.77 8.93 -6.36
CA GLN A 316 24.63 8.33 -7.69
C GLN A 316 23.96 6.95 -7.67
N LYS A 317 23.31 6.61 -6.58
CA LYS A 317 22.60 5.35 -6.42
C LYS A 317 21.18 5.44 -6.94
N ARG A 318 20.68 4.31 -7.44
CA ARG A 318 19.32 4.19 -7.99
C ARG A 318 18.24 4.20 -6.92
N VAL A 319 17.00 4.39 -7.33
CA VAL A 319 15.81 4.15 -6.53
C VAL A 319 14.96 3.10 -7.24
N GLU A 320 14.49 2.09 -6.52
CA GLU A 320 13.55 1.11 -7.06
C GLU A 320 12.13 1.63 -6.94
N LEU A 321 11.40 1.65 -8.06
CA LEU A 321 10.03 2.18 -8.14
C LEU A 321 8.99 1.11 -8.53
N HIS A 322 9.42 -0.16 -8.73
CA HIS A 322 8.54 -1.28 -9.06
C HIS A 322 9.01 -2.55 -8.33
N LEU A 323 8.33 -2.88 -7.23
CA LEU A 323 8.73 -3.98 -6.36
C LEU A 323 7.52 -4.67 -5.73
N HIS A 324 7.55 -6.01 -5.72
CA HIS A 324 6.54 -6.89 -5.16
C HIS A 324 7.02 -7.55 -3.88
N THR A 325 6.17 -7.49 -2.84
CA THR A 325 6.40 -8.19 -1.58
C THR A 325 5.61 -9.50 -1.53
N LYS A 326 5.69 -10.22 -0.41
CA LYS A 326 4.84 -11.40 -0.13
C LYS A 326 3.34 -11.10 -0.25
N SER A 327 2.93 -9.83 -0.22
CA SER A 327 1.54 -9.42 -0.39
C SER A 327 1.06 -9.57 -1.83
N SER A 328 1.97 -9.65 -2.80
CA SER A 328 1.71 -10.15 -4.16
C SER A 328 1.62 -11.68 -4.12
N SER A 329 0.46 -12.17 -3.68
CA SER A 329 0.19 -13.56 -3.31
C SER A 329 0.67 -14.56 -4.37
N MET A 330 1.49 -15.54 -3.95
CA MET A 330 2.03 -16.63 -4.76
C MET A 330 2.97 -16.17 -5.91
N ASP A 331 3.45 -14.93 -5.86
CA ASP A 331 4.34 -14.35 -6.87
C ASP A 331 5.52 -13.59 -6.26
N GLY A 332 5.28 -12.65 -5.34
CA GLY A 332 6.34 -11.91 -4.65
C GLY A 332 6.92 -12.67 -3.45
N PHE A 333 8.25 -12.53 -3.24
CA PHE A 333 9.01 -13.16 -2.16
C PHE A 333 9.71 -12.17 -1.23
N CYS A 334 9.66 -10.86 -1.53
CA CYS A 334 10.24 -9.86 -0.67
C CYS A 334 9.46 -9.73 0.63
N ASP A 335 10.12 -9.94 1.76
CA ASP A 335 9.59 -9.50 3.05
C ASP A 335 9.59 -7.97 3.09
N PRO A 336 8.43 -7.32 3.36
CA PRO A 336 8.33 -5.86 3.23
C PRO A 336 9.34 -5.11 4.11
N GLY A 337 9.51 -5.54 5.36
CA GLY A 337 10.45 -4.90 6.29
C GLY A 337 11.92 -5.16 5.93
N LYS A 338 12.23 -6.39 5.48
CA LYS A 338 13.62 -6.75 5.13
C LYS A 338 14.10 -6.05 3.87
N VAL A 339 13.23 -5.94 2.83
CA VAL A 339 13.62 -5.30 1.57
C VAL A 339 13.83 -3.79 1.74
N VAL A 340 13.03 -3.13 2.58
CA VAL A 340 13.23 -1.72 2.95
C VAL A 340 14.58 -1.53 3.64
N ARG A 341 14.91 -2.39 4.62
CA ARG A 341 16.23 -2.35 5.28
C ARG A 341 17.38 -2.71 4.33
N LEU A 342 17.14 -3.58 3.33
CA LEU A 342 18.13 -3.89 2.29
C LEU A 342 18.45 -2.67 1.44
N ALA A 343 17.42 -1.94 0.95
CA ALA A 343 17.59 -0.72 0.17
C ALA A 343 18.41 0.33 0.94
N HIS A 344 18.06 0.58 2.20
CA HIS A 344 18.79 1.50 3.06
C HIS A 344 20.26 1.05 3.28
N ARG A 345 20.50 -0.23 3.56
CA ARG A 345 21.86 -0.80 3.70
C ARG A 345 22.69 -0.64 2.43
N MET A 346 22.08 -0.74 1.24
CA MET A 346 22.73 -0.47 -0.04
C MET A 346 22.97 1.04 -0.28
N GLY A 347 22.45 1.90 0.58
CA GLY A 347 22.57 3.36 0.49
C GLY A 347 21.64 3.99 -0.55
N HIS A 348 20.59 3.28 -0.96
CA HIS A 348 19.51 3.86 -1.74
C HIS A 348 18.70 4.80 -0.85
N ARG A 349 18.33 5.97 -1.35
CA ARG A 349 17.62 6.98 -0.56
C ARG A 349 16.09 6.78 -0.51
N ALA A 350 15.56 5.90 -1.34
CA ALA A 350 14.14 5.58 -1.37
C ALA A 350 13.88 4.19 -1.98
N ILE A 351 12.71 3.62 -1.68
CA ILE A 351 12.20 2.39 -2.26
C ILE A 351 10.67 2.46 -2.37
N ALA A 352 10.10 1.94 -3.45
CA ALA A 352 8.66 1.79 -3.59
C ALA A 352 8.21 0.36 -3.28
N ILE A 353 7.00 0.23 -2.73
CA ILE A 353 6.26 -1.03 -2.62
C ILE A 353 5.06 -0.93 -3.55
N THR A 354 4.96 -1.83 -4.54
CA THR A 354 3.95 -1.78 -5.61
C THR A 354 3.29 -3.14 -5.83
N ASP A 355 2.77 -3.74 -4.78
CA ASP A 355 2.13 -5.05 -4.82
C ASP A 355 0.92 -5.11 -5.78
N HIS A 356 0.64 -6.30 -6.32
CA HIS A 356 -0.46 -6.58 -7.26
C HIS A 356 -1.85 -6.32 -6.66
N GLY A 357 -2.42 -5.16 -6.91
CA GLY A 357 -3.81 -4.82 -6.58
C GLY A 357 -4.10 -4.71 -5.08
N VAL A 358 -3.08 -4.68 -4.22
CA VAL A 358 -3.21 -4.70 -2.76
C VAL A 358 -2.24 -3.75 -2.06
N CYS A 359 -2.48 -3.49 -0.76
CA CYS A 359 -1.69 -2.58 0.07
C CYS A 359 -1.20 -3.24 1.38
N GLN A 360 -1.30 -4.56 1.52
CA GLN A 360 -1.04 -5.27 2.78
C GLN A 360 0.43 -5.26 3.22
N GLY A 361 1.38 -5.03 2.31
CA GLY A 361 2.81 -4.89 2.64
C GLY A 361 3.18 -3.58 3.34
N TYR A 362 2.31 -2.58 3.34
CA TYR A 362 2.61 -1.25 3.84
C TYR A 362 2.91 -1.17 5.34
N PRO A 363 2.16 -1.83 6.25
CA PRO A 363 2.42 -1.70 7.68
C PRO A 363 3.82 -2.16 8.09
N GLU A 364 4.28 -3.32 7.59
CA GLU A 364 5.63 -3.82 7.89
C GLU A 364 6.73 -2.95 7.30
N ALA A 365 6.54 -2.48 6.06
CA ALA A 365 7.46 -1.55 5.41
C ALA A 365 7.53 -0.20 6.16
N MET A 366 6.39 0.32 6.61
CA MET A 366 6.30 1.54 7.40
C MET A 366 7.04 1.42 8.74
N LEU A 367 6.84 0.30 9.47
CA LEU A 367 7.52 0.07 10.74
C LEU A 367 9.05 -0.04 10.55
N ALA A 368 9.49 -0.70 9.47
CA ALA A 368 10.91 -0.75 9.13
C ALA A 368 11.48 0.64 8.81
N THR A 369 10.70 1.49 8.15
CA THR A 369 11.07 2.89 7.86
C THR A 369 11.10 3.74 9.13
N ASP A 370 10.15 3.57 10.05
CA ASP A 370 10.16 4.24 11.36
C ASP A 370 11.45 3.92 12.14
N ASP A 371 11.94 2.66 12.05
CA ASP A 371 13.22 2.28 12.65
C ASP A 371 14.41 2.95 11.97
N ILE A 372 14.41 3.04 10.65
CA ILE A 372 15.46 3.71 9.86
C ILE A 372 15.50 5.20 10.17
N HIS A 373 14.33 5.85 10.27
CA HIS A 373 14.21 7.29 10.54
C HIS A 373 14.84 7.72 11.88
N LYS A 374 15.08 6.80 12.82
CA LYS A 374 15.82 7.11 14.05
C LYS A 374 17.27 7.51 13.77
N ALA A 375 17.85 7.05 12.66
CA ALA A 375 19.24 7.31 12.27
C ALA A 375 19.34 8.10 10.94
N ASP A 376 18.43 7.90 10.02
CA ASP A 376 18.37 8.52 8.70
C ASP A 376 16.92 8.97 8.39
N PRO A 377 16.55 10.19 8.81
CA PRO A 377 15.19 10.72 8.61
C PRO A 377 14.86 11.07 7.15
N ASP A 378 15.86 11.12 6.26
CA ASP A 378 15.68 11.48 4.86
C ASP A 378 15.37 10.28 3.96
N PHE A 379 15.50 9.06 4.47
CA PHE A 379 15.13 7.84 3.74
C PHE A 379 13.61 7.80 3.47
N LYS A 380 13.21 7.47 2.22
CA LYS A 380 11.79 7.49 1.84
C LYS A 380 11.23 6.11 1.53
N LEU A 381 10.10 5.79 2.15
CA LEU A 381 9.21 4.72 1.68
C LEU A 381 8.16 5.33 0.74
N ILE A 382 8.09 4.83 -0.47
CA ILE A 382 7.10 5.23 -1.49
C ILE A 382 6.01 4.18 -1.52
N TYR A 383 4.78 4.58 -1.21
CA TYR A 383 3.60 3.72 -1.32
C TYR A 383 3.13 3.69 -2.76
N GLY A 384 2.79 2.51 -3.26
CA GLY A 384 2.28 2.33 -4.61
C GLY A 384 1.59 0.98 -4.78
N CYS A 385 1.01 0.76 -5.93
CA CYS A 385 0.29 -0.47 -6.25
C CYS A 385 0.42 -0.76 -7.75
N GLU A 386 0.66 -1.99 -8.13
CA GLU A 386 0.48 -2.43 -9.51
C GLU A 386 -0.97 -2.82 -9.74
N ALA A 387 -1.70 -1.97 -10.46
CA ALA A 387 -3.10 -2.13 -10.72
C ALA A 387 -3.38 -3.04 -11.92
N TYR A 388 -4.44 -3.82 -11.85
CA TYR A 388 -5.00 -4.56 -12.99
C TYR A 388 -5.90 -3.63 -13.82
N PHE A 389 -5.27 -2.80 -14.63
CA PHE A 389 -5.89 -1.73 -15.38
C PHE A 389 -6.74 -2.23 -16.54
N VAL A 390 -7.92 -1.63 -16.72
CA VAL A 390 -8.83 -1.91 -17.83
C VAL A 390 -9.29 -0.59 -18.43
N ASP A 391 -9.14 -0.44 -19.75
CA ASP A 391 -9.69 0.72 -20.43
C ASP A 391 -11.20 0.52 -20.68
N ASP A 392 -12.00 1.10 -19.81
CA ASP A 392 -13.48 1.14 -19.92
C ASP A 392 -13.98 2.40 -20.66
N MET A 393 -13.05 3.26 -21.04
CA MET A 393 -13.33 4.48 -21.81
C MET A 393 -12.98 4.30 -23.29
N VAL A 394 -13.04 3.06 -23.81
CA VAL A 394 -12.86 2.82 -25.25
C VAL A 394 -13.90 3.63 -25.99
N PRO A 395 -13.48 4.62 -26.80
CA PRO A 395 -14.44 5.48 -27.46
C PRO A 395 -15.27 4.66 -28.46
N THR A 396 -16.55 4.96 -28.50
CA THR A 396 -17.45 4.47 -29.55
C THR A 396 -17.24 5.30 -30.82
N VAL A 397 -17.02 6.61 -30.66
CA VAL A 397 -16.78 7.55 -31.76
C VAL A 397 -15.33 8.01 -31.75
N TYR A 398 -14.64 7.85 -32.85
CA TYR A 398 -13.27 8.27 -33.11
C TYR A 398 -13.25 9.45 -34.07
N GLY A 399 -12.71 10.56 -33.67
CA GLY A 399 -12.71 11.84 -34.38
C GLY A 399 -13.65 12.86 -33.74
N LYS A 400 -13.88 13.96 -34.45
CA LYS A 400 -14.76 15.04 -34.00
C LYS A 400 -15.83 15.27 -35.06
N ALA A 401 -17.10 15.15 -34.68
CA ALA A 401 -18.20 15.47 -35.57
C ALA A 401 -19.36 16.08 -34.76
N ARG A 402 -19.61 17.36 -34.98
CA ARG A 402 -20.79 18.05 -34.46
C ARG A 402 -21.98 17.78 -35.39
N MET A 403 -22.57 16.61 -35.29
CA MET A 403 -23.68 16.18 -36.13
C MET A 403 -24.76 15.51 -35.25
N PRO A 404 -26.07 15.73 -35.57
CA PRO A 404 -27.12 14.96 -34.92
C PRO A 404 -26.97 13.46 -35.21
N ILE A 405 -27.42 12.61 -34.28
CA ILE A 405 -27.44 11.15 -34.50
C ILE A 405 -28.38 10.75 -35.64
N SER A 406 -29.35 11.61 -35.99
CA SER A 406 -30.20 11.49 -37.20
C SER A 406 -29.52 11.94 -38.49
N GLY A 407 -28.19 12.13 -38.50
CA GLY A 407 -27.44 12.53 -39.68
C GLY A 407 -27.22 11.44 -40.71
N SER A 408 -26.26 11.62 -41.61
CA SER A 408 -25.94 10.66 -42.65
C SER A 408 -24.62 9.94 -42.38
N PHE A 409 -24.61 8.60 -42.58
CA PHE A 409 -23.50 7.71 -42.27
C PHE A 409 -23.24 6.76 -43.45
N VAL A 410 -22.00 6.30 -43.56
CA VAL A 410 -21.63 5.18 -44.42
C VAL A 410 -21.31 3.97 -43.56
N ILE A 411 -22.19 2.98 -43.59
CA ILE A 411 -22.01 1.72 -42.88
C ILE A 411 -21.22 0.77 -43.79
N PHE A 412 -20.12 0.22 -43.34
CA PHE A 412 -19.29 -0.63 -44.19
C PHE A 412 -18.71 -1.85 -43.46
N ASP A 413 -18.29 -2.82 -44.23
CA ASP A 413 -17.65 -4.02 -43.80
C ASP A 413 -16.58 -4.43 -44.81
N THR A 414 -15.53 -5.17 -44.36
CA THR A 414 -14.43 -5.59 -45.25
C THR A 414 -14.08 -7.05 -45.07
N GLU A 415 -13.80 -7.71 -46.18
CA GLU A 415 -13.20 -9.04 -46.19
C GLU A 415 -11.71 -8.96 -46.59
N THR A 416 -10.88 -9.82 -46.01
CA THR A 416 -9.43 -9.72 -46.09
C THR A 416 -8.77 -11.10 -46.25
N THR A 417 -7.48 -11.14 -46.66
CA THR A 417 -6.68 -12.37 -46.76
C THR A 417 -6.22 -12.91 -45.40
N GLY A 418 -6.45 -12.16 -44.29
CA GLY A 418 -6.04 -12.55 -42.94
C GLY A 418 -6.30 -11.39 -41.94
N LEU A 419 -5.70 -11.47 -40.77
CA LEU A 419 -6.03 -10.56 -39.66
C LEU A 419 -5.03 -9.41 -39.44
N ASP A 420 -3.88 -9.43 -40.11
CA ASP A 420 -2.83 -8.42 -39.93
C ASP A 420 -2.87 -7.36 -41.02
N PRO A 421 -3.27 -6.08 -40.73
CA PRO A 421 -3.39 -5.04 -41.75
C PRO A 421 -2.04 -4.64 -42.40
N ASN A 422 -0.89 -5.00 -41.80
CA ASN A 422 0.41 -4.70 -42.36
C ASN A 422 0.80 -5.71 -43.47
N SER A 423 0.53 -6.98 -43.24
CA SER A 423 0.86 -8.07 -44.16
C SER A 423 -0.30 -8.49 -45.06
N ASP A 424 -1.54 -8.48 -44.58
CA ASP A 424 -2.71 -8.95 -45.31
C ASP A 424 -3.33 -7.85 -46.19
N ARG A 425 -4.27 -8.23 -47.08
CA ARG A 425 -4.88 -7.40 -48.10
C ARG A 425 -6.39 -7.56 -48.13
N LEU A 426 -7.07 -6.51 -48.61
CA LEU A 426 -8.52 -6.51 -48.86
C LEU A 426 -8.86 -7.50 -49.98
N THR A 427 -9.98 -8.20 -49.86
CA THR A 427 -10.58 -9.07 -50.86
C THR A 427 -11.99 -8.64 -51.28
N GLU A 428 -12.74 -7.94 -50.40
CA GLU A 428 -14.02 -7.32 -50.72
C GLU A 428 -14.22 -6.06 -49.83
N ILE A 429 -14.91 -5.04 -50.32
CA ILE A 429 -15.43 -3.91 -49.56
C ILE A 429 -16.90 -3.77 -49.89
N GLY A 430 -17.74 -3.75 -48.82
CA GLY A 430 -19.17 -3.53 -48.92
C GLY A 430 -19.58 -2.31 -48.12
N ALA A 431 -20.48 -1.49 -48.65
CA ALA A 431 -21.01 -0.35 -47.86
C ALA A 431 -22.44 -0.01 -48.25
N VAL A 432 -23.13 0.57 -47.26
CA VAL A 432 -24.56 1.04 -47.39
C VAL A 432 -24.65 2.46 -46.83
N PHE A 433 -25.39 3.30 -47.47
CA PHE A 433 -25.62 4.67 -47.02
C PHE A 433 -26.83 4.76 -46.10
N VAL A 434 -26.66 5.36 -44.95
CA VAL A 434 -27.74 5.71 -44.06
C VAL A 434 -27.94 7.22 -44.12
N GLU A 435 -29.12 7.66 -44.47
CA GLU A 435 -29.45 9.06 -44.70
C GLU A 435 -30.59 9.50 -43.76
N ASN A 436 -30.35 10.56 -43.00
CA ASN A 436 -31.29 10.99 -41.96
C ASN A 436 -31.71 9.89 -40.97
N GLY A 437 -30.72 9.05 -40.56
CA GLY A 437 -30.95 7.93 -39.66
C GLY A 437 -31.71 6.74 -40.25
N LYS A 438 -31.91 6.68 -41.56
CA LYS A 438 -32.64 5.59 -42.27
C LYS A 438 -31.78 5.04 -43.42
N ILE A 439 -31.90 3.73 -43.62
CA ILE A 439 -31.17 3.03 -44.70
C ILE A 439 -31.66 3.53 -46.06
N ASN A 440 -30.70 3.94 -46.92
CA ASN A 440 -30.99 4.23 -48.30
C ASN A 440 -30.56 3.00 -49.16
N GLU A 441 -31.56 2.15 -49.48
CA GLU A 441 -31.33 0.91 -50.21
C GLU A 441 -30.81 1.08 -51.66
N GLU A 442 -30.98 2.32 -52.23
CA GLU A 442 -30.48 2.62 -53.58
C GLU A 442 -29.00 3.04 -53.60
N LYS A 443 -28.48 3.51 -52.45
CA LYS A 443 -27.08 3.95 -52.30
C LYS A 443 -26.27 2.85 -51.63
N LYS A 444 -25.73 1.92 -52.44
CA LYS A 444 -24.83 0.84 -51.99
C LYS A 444 -23.53 0.86 -52.77
N PHE A 445 -22.48 0.43 -52.10
CA PHE A 445 -21.17 0.20 -52.71
C PHE A 445 -20.77 -1.26 -52.44
N GLY A 446 -20.26 -1.93 -53.43
CA GLY A 446 -19.76 -3.27 -53.28
C GLY A 446 -18.75 -3.59 -54.38
N THR A 447 -17.56 -3.97 -54.00
CA THR A 447 -16.52 -4.36 -54.96
C THR A 447 -15.64 -5.48 -54.39
N PHE A 448 -15.41 -6.51 -55.21
CA PHE A 448 -14.28 -7.40 -54.95
C PHE A 448 -12.98 -6.63 -55.13
N VAL A 449 -11.92 -7.10 -54.49
CA VAL A 449 -10.58 -6.51 -54.57
C VAL A 449 -9.58 -7.62 -54.88
N ASN A 450 -8.78 -7.40 -55.90
CA ASN A 450 -7.70 -8.33 -56.19
C ASN A 450 -6.54 -8.10 -55.20
N PRO A 451 -6.26 -9.01 -54.27
CA PRO A 451 -5.21 -8.81 -53.25
C PRO A 451 -3.79 -8.87 -53.81
N GLY A 452 -3.61 -9.24 -55.12
CA GLY A 452 -2.30 -9.42 -55.75
C GLY A 452 -1.50 -10.62 -55.21
N ARG A 453 -2.16 -11.51 -54.47
CA ARG A 453 -1.59 -12.72 -53.84
C ARG A 453 -2.67 -13.81 -53.67
N PRO A 454 -2.28 -15.09 -53.59
CA PRO A 454 -3.25 -16.14 -53.32
C PRO A 454 -4.00 -15.97 -52.01
N ILE A 455 -5.32 -16.23 -52.01
CA ILE A 455 -6.16 -16.17 -50.81
C ILE A 455 -5.94 -17.49 -50.03
N PRO A 456 -5.57 -17.47 -48.75
CA PRO A 456 -5.37 -18.67 -47.95
C PRO A 456 -6.61 -19.57 -47.90
N ALA A 457 -6.45 -20.87 -48.02
CA ALA A 457 -7.56 -21.84 -48.08
C ALA A 457 -8.55 -21.68 -46.88
N ARG A 458 -8.05 -21.37 -45.68
CA ARG A 458 -8.88 -21.12 -44.48
C ARG A 458 -9.75 -19.88 -44.66
N VAL A 459 -9.27 -18.86 -45.38
CA VAL A 459 -10.05 -17.62 -45.62
C VAL A 459 -11.12 -17.93 -46.68
N VAL A 460 -10.77 -18.69 -47.71
CA VAL A 460 -11.75 -19.17 -48.73
C VAL A 460 -12.87 -19.97 -48.08
N GLU A 461 -12.53 -20.83 -47.12
CA GLU A 461 -13.53 -21.62 -46.36
C GLU A 461 -14.45 -20.73 -45.51
N LEU A 462 -13.91 -19.65 -44.96
CA LEU A 462 -14.63 -18.72 -44.10
C LEU A 462 -15.53 -17.77 -44.91
N THR A 463 -14.97 -17.11 -45.93
CA THR A 463 -15.63 -16.00 -46.66
C THR A 463 -16.32 -16.44 -47.94
N GLY A 464 -15.98 -17.63 -48.44
CA GLY A 464 -16.41 -18.10 -49.74
C GLY A 464 -15.71 -17.41 -50.92
N ILE A 465 -14.83 -16.41 -50.68
CA ILE A 465 -14.14 -15.65 -51.72
C ILE A 465 -12.88 -16.40 -52.13
N ASN A 466 -12.76 -16.73 -53.40
CA ASN A 466 -11.61 -17.46 -53.97
C ASN A 466 -10.88 -16.62 -55.01
N ASP A 467 -9.68 -17.06 -55.41
CA ASP A 467 -8.82 -16.35 -56.36
C ASP A 467 -9.50 -16.08 -57.75
N ALA A 468 -10.40 -16.98 -58.16
CA ALA A 468 -11.10 -16.79 -59.45
C ALA A 468 -12.13 -15.66 -59.41
N MET A 469 -12.75 -15.43 -58.22
CA MET A 469 -13.73 -14.35 -58.05
C MET A 469 -13.09 -12.95 -58.02
N VAL A 470 -11.84 -12.85 -57.61
CA VAL A 470 -11.10 -11.58 -57.50
C VAL A 470 -10.13 -11.31 -58.64
N ALA A 471 -9.98 -12.27 -59.60
CA ALA A 471 -8.98 -12.20 -60.66
C ALA A 471 -9.09 -10.93 -61.53
N ASP A 472 -10.32 -10.57 -61.90
CA ASP A 472 -10.61 -9.37 -62.72
C ASP A 472 -11.08 -8.15 -61.90
N ALA A 473 -11.00 -8.23 -60.53
CA ALA A 473 -11.37 -7.16 -59.65
C ALA A 473 -10.31 -6.02 -59.61
N PRO A 474 -10.68 -4.80 -59.27
CA PRO A 474 -9.73 -3.70 -59.14
C PRO A 474 -8.64 -3.99 -58.10
N SER A 475 -7.47 -3.37 -58.28
CA SER A 475 -6.40 -3.44 -57.25
C SER A 475 -6.84 -2.82 -55.94
N PRO A 476 -6.17 -3.12 -54.81
CA PRO A 476 -6.48 -2.51 -53.53
C PRO A 476 -6.45 -0.98 -53.61
N GLU A 477 -5.50 -0.38 -54.37
CA GLU A 477 -5.34 1.05 -54.51
C GLU A 477 -6.49 1.67 -55.30
N GLU A 478 -7.03 1.00 -56.32
CA GLU A 478 -8.15 1.46 -57.13
C GLU A 478 -9.48 1.30 -56.35
N ALA A 479 -9.70 0.15 -55.72
CA ALA A 479 -10.87 -0.10 -54.90
C ALA A 479 -11.00 0.93 -53.74
N ILE A 480 -9.88 1.28 -53.12
CA ILE A 480 -9.84 2.24 -52.01
C ILE A 480 -10.16 3.66 -52.49
N ARG A 481 -9.74 4.08 -53.74
CA ARG A 481 -10.14 5.35 -54.30
C ARG A 481 -11.63 5.42 -54.61
N GLN A 482 -12.19 4.35 -55.18
CA GLN A 482 -13.64 4.27 -55.43
C GLN A 482 -14.42 4.27 -54.11
N PHE A 483 -13.92 3.60 -53.08
CA PHE A 483 -14.54 3.61 -51.76
C PHE A 483 -14.48 5.00 -51.11
N LYS A 484 -13.34 5.72 -51.24
CA LYS A 484 -13.24 7.11 -50.73
C LYS A 484 -14.18 8.09 -51.48
N GLU A 485 -14.37 7.91 -52.77
CA GLU A 485 -15.32 8.69 -53.57
C GLU A 485 -16.76 8.45 -53.08
N PHE A 486 -17.12 7.20 -52.76
CA PHE A 486 -18.43 6.86 -52.19
C PHE A 486 -18.61 7.42 -50.76
N CYS A 487 -17.59 7.34 -49.91
CA CYS A 487 -17.66 7.82 -48.54
C CYS A 487 -17.67 9.34 -48.41
N GLY A 488 -16.96 10.03 -49.28
CA GLY A 488 -16.72 11.47 -49.12
C GLY A 488 -16.16 11.81 -47.76
N ASP A 489 -16.76 12.81 -47.10
CA ASP A 489 -16.42 13.23 -45.74
C ASP A 489 -17.44 12.73 -44.68
N HIS A 490 -18.31 11.79 -45.05
CA HIS A 490 -19.29 11.24 -44.10
C HIS A 490 -18.64 10.43 -42.99
N ILE A 491 -19.37 10.30 -41.86
CA ILE A 491 -18.97 9.46 -40.75
C ILE A 491 -19.08 8.00 -41.15
N LEU A 492 -18.00 7.24 -40.96
CA LEU A 492 -17.95 5.82 -41.27
C LEU A 492 -18.43 5.03 -40.05
N VAL A 493 -19.10 3.89 -40.28
CA VAL A 493 -19.57 3.00 -39.22
C VAL A 493 -19.23 1.57 -39.58
N ALA A 494 -18.55 0.87 -38.70
CA ALA A 494 -18.29 -0.56 -38.87
C ALA A 494 -18.31 -1.29 -37.52
N HIS A 495 -18.35 -2.62 -37.54
CA HIS A 495 -18.41 -3.44 -36.33
C HIS A 495 -16.98 -3.93 -35.97
N ASN A 496 -16.50 -3.58 -34.78
CA ASN A 496 -15.08 -3.75 -34.39
C ASN A 496 -14.12 -2.91 -35.27
N ALA A 497 -14.62 -1.79 -35.73
CA ALA A 497 -13.97 -0.89 -36.69
C ALA A 497 -12.55 -0.48 -36.24
N SER A 498 -12.39 -0.11 -34.99
CA SER A 498 -11.13 0.38 -34.42
C SER A 498 -10.01 -0.66 -34.40
N SER A 499 -10.37 -1.95 -34.36
CA SER A 499 -9.43 -3.06 -34.28
C SER A 499 -9.26 -3.82 -35.61
N PHE A 500 -10.13 -3.59 -36.59
CA PHE A 500 -10.10 -4.33 -37.85
C PHE A 500 -10.33 -3.46 -39.09
N ASP A 501 -11.58 -3.16 -39.45
CA ASP A 501 -11.90 -2.55 -40.75
C ASP A 501 -11.17 -1.23 -41.01
N MET A 502 -11.18 -0.31 -40.06
CA MET A 502 -10.50 0.99 -40.21
C MET A 502 -8.98 0.86 -40.33
N LEU A 503 -8.39 -0.18 -39.76
CA LEU A 503 -6.96 -0.42 -39.88
C LEU A 503 -6.63 -0.85 -41.33
N PHE A 504 -7.39 -1.76 -41.92
CA PHE A 504 -7.22 -2.20 -43.30
C PHE A 504 -7.47 -1.06 -44.30
N ILE A 505 -8.55 -0.30 -44.11
CA ILE A 505 -8.91 0.83 -44.97
C ILE A 505 -7.80 1.91 -44.93
N ARG A 506 -7.32 2.30 -43.74
CA ARG A 506 -6.26 3.28 -43.61
C ARG A 506 -4.96 2.81 -44.21
N ARG A 507 -4.55 1.55 -43.99
CA ARG A 507 -3.34 0.97 -44.59
C ARG A 507 -3.41 0.88 -46.13
N ALA A 508 -4.58 0.54 -46.65
CA ALA A 508 -4.79 0.54 -48.09
C ALA A 508 -4.78 1.99 -48.65
N GLY A 509 -5.39 2.92 -47.93
CA GLY A 509 -5.34 4.36 -48.22
C GLY A 509 -3.92 4.96 -48.28
N GLU A 510 -3.11 4.65 -47.25
CA GLU A 510 -1.70 5.06 -47.18
C GLU A 510 -0.92 4.61 -48.43
N ARG A 511 -1.13 3.35 -48.86
CA ARG A 511 -0.49 2.77 -50.07
C ARG A 511 -1.01 3.43 -51.33
N ALA A 512 -2.28 3.82 -51.38
CA ALA A 512 -2.92 4.49 -52.51
C ALA A 512 -2.73 6.00 -52.54
N GLY A 513 -2.15 6.61 -51.50
CA GLY A 513 -2.06 8.05 -51.33
C GLY A 513 -3.42 8.70 -51.07
N VAL A 514 -4.35 8.00 -50.45
CA VAL A 514 -5.71 8.45 -50.13
C VAL A 514 -5.85 8.56 -48.60
N ASP A 515 -6.30 9.72 -48.13
CA ASP A 515 -6.50 9.96 -46.70
C ASP A 515 -7.90 9.54 -46.23
N PHE A 516 -7.95 8.71 -45.19
CA PHE A 516 -9.15 8.30 -44.43
C PHE A 516 -9.13 8.86 -43.02
N SER A 517 -9.05 10.18 -42.89
CA SER A 517 -9.20 10.93 -41.63
C SER A 517 -10.65 11.08 -41.19
N ASN A 518 -11.60 10.44 -41.88
CA ASN A 518 -13.01 10.45 -41.55
C ASN A 518 -13.24 10.08 -40.05
N THR A 519 -14.14 10.83 -39.41
CA THR A 519 -14.69 10.37 -38.11
C THR A 519 -15.38 9.02 -38.33
N TYR A 520 -15.22 8.09 -37.40
CA TYR A 520 -15.92 6.81 -37.47
C TYR A 520 -16.51 6.37 -36.13
N ILE A 521 -17.53 5.52 -36.22
CA ILE A 521 -18.23 4.90 -35.09
C ILE A 521 -17.95 3.40 -35.10
N ASP A 522 -17.54 2.87 -33.96
CA ASP A 522 -17.39 1.43 -33.73
C ASP A 522 -18.61 0.90 -33.01
N THR A 523 -19.40 0.05 -33.69
CA THR A 523 -20.65 -0.47 -33.13
C THR A 523 -20.43 -1.60 -32.10
N LEU A 524 -19.24 -2.16 -31.97
CA LEU A 524 -18.93 -3.16 -30.95
C LEU A 524 -18.96 -2.57 -29.54
N PRO A 525 -18.17 -1.53 -29.19
CA PRO A 525 -18.30 -0.86 -27.89
C PRO A 525 -19.69 -0.23 -27.68
N MET A 526 -20.30 0.27 -28.75
CA MET A 526 -21.66 0.83 -28.68
C MET A 526 -22.69 -0.24 -28.28
N GLY A 527 -22.67 -1.41 -28.89
CA GLY A 527 -23.55 -2.53 -28.54
C GLY A 527 -23.30 -3.08 -27.15
N GLN A 528 -22.02 -3.11 -26.69
CA GLN A 528 -21.66 -3.50 -25.34
C GLN A 528 -22.24 -2.54 -24.28
N ALA A 529 -22.31 -1.25 -24.59
CA ALA A 529 -22.88 -0.23 -23.70
C ALA A 529 -24.41 -0.20 -23.72
N LEU A 530 -25.02 -0.39 -24.88
CA LEU A 530 -26.49 -0.38 -25.03
C LEU A 530 -27.14 -1.68 -24.53
N TYR A 531 -26.53 -2.84 -24.78
CA TYR A 531 -27.07 -4.19 -24.53
C TYR A 531 -26.19 -5.00 -23.55
N PRO A 532 -25.97 -4.56 -22.33
CA PRO A 532 -25.10 -5.26 -21.39
C PRO A 532 -25.65 -6.64 -21.04
N GLY A 533 -24.77 -7.66 -20.95
CA GLY A 533 -25.13 -9.01 -20.52
C GLY A 533 -25.32 -10.03 -21.62
N LEU A 534 -25.15 -9.67 -22.91
CA LEU A 534 -25.10 -10.64 -24.00
C LEU A 534 -23.88 -11.55 -23.84
N HIS A 535 -24.00 -12.85 -24.20
CA HIS A 535 -22.91 -13.81 -24.07
C HIS A 535 -21.74 -13.52 -25.04
N ASN A 536 -22.00 -12.86 -26.15
CA ASN A 536 -21.03 -12.22 -27.05
C ASN A 536 -21.73 -11.09 -27.85
N TYR A 537 -20.97 -10.32 -28.61
CA TYR A 537 -21.45 -9.17 -29.38
C TYR A 537 -21.18 -9.32 -30.89
N LYS A 538 -21.22 -10.56 -31.40
CA LYS A 538 -21.25 -10.78 -32.86
C LYS A 538 -22.54 -10.24 -33.46
N LEU A 539 -22.48 -9.87 -34.74
CA LEU A 539 -23.66 -9.32 -35.45
C LEU A 539 -24.90 -10.21 -35.30
N ASP A 540 -24.76 -11.54 -35.40
CA ASP A 540 -25.85 -12.50 -35.19
C ASP A 540 -26.49 -12.42 -33.80
N THR A 541 -25.66 -12.28 -32.79
CA THR A 541 -26.15 -12.22 -31.41
C THR A 541 -26.92 -10.92 -31.16
N ILE A 542 -26.42 -9.82 -31.70
CA ILE A 542 -27.08 -8.52 -31.61
C ILE A 542 -28.36 -8.54 -32.45
N ASN A 543 -28.32 -9.07 -33.68
CA ASN A 543 -29.52 -9.25 -34.53
C ASN A 543 -30.62 -10.03 -33.81
N LYS A 544 -30.27 -11.17 -33.22
CA LYS A 544 -31.23 -11.99 -32.48
C LYS A 544 -31.79 -11.25 -31.27
N HIS A 545 -30.95 -10.48 -30.58
CA HIS A 545 -31.38 -9.67 -29.42
C HIS A 545 -32.38 -8.55 -29.83
N LEU A 546 -32.15 -7.94 -30.98
CA LEU A 546 -32.96 -6.86 -31.53
C LEU A 546 -34.13 -7.35 -32.40
N GLU A 547 -34.30 -8.67 -32.47
CA GLU A 547 -35.37 -9.31 -33.28
C GLU A 547 -35.31 -8.93 -34.79
N ILE A 548 -34.09 -8.65 -35.31
CA ILE A 548 -33.87 -8.35 -36.72
C ILE A 548 -33.79 -9.68 -37.50
N PRO A 549 -34.40 -9.77 -38.71
CA PRO A 549 -34.37 -10.97 -39.52
C PRO A 549 -32.94 -11.46 -39.81
N PRO A 550 -32.73 -12.78 -39.89
CA PRO A 550 -31.40 -13.34 -40.20
C PRO A 550 -30.98 -12.95 -41.64
N PHE A 551 -29.67 -12.88 -41.86
CA PHE A 551 -29.04 -12.47 -43.10
C PHE A 551 -27.96 -13.48 -43.54
N ASN A 552 -27.49 -13.39 -44.80
CA ASN A 552 -26.38 -14.21 -45.30
C ASN A 552 -25.05 -13.60 -44.85
N HIS A 553 -24.24 -14.39 -44.23
CA HIS A 553 -22.91 -14.00 -43.77
C HIS A 553 -21.82 -14.11 -44.83
N HIS A 554 -20.71 -13.37 -44.57
CA HIS A 554 -19.47 -13.41 -45.32
C HIS A 554 -19.56 -12.88 -46.78
N ARG A 555 -20.40 -11.86 -46.92
CA ARG A 555 -20.42 -10.97 -48.09
C ARG A 555 -20.50 -9.53 -47.57
N ALA A 556 -19.43 -8.79 -47.82
CA ALA A 556 -19.24 -7.46 -47.21
C ALA A 556 -20.46 -6.53 -47.36
N VAL A 557 -21.19 -6.59 -48.48
CA VAL A 557 -22.41 -5.76 -48.67
C VAL A 557 -23.57 -6.23 -47.80
N ASP A 558 -23.70 -7.58 -47.65
CA ASP A 558 -24.79 -8.15 -46.84
C ASP A 558 -24.55 -7.91 -45.35
N ASP A 559 -23.25 -8.04 -44.91
CA ASP A 559 -22.84 -7.75 -43.54
C ASP A 559 -22.98 -6.23 -43.23
N ALA A 560 -22.60 -5.33 -44.16
CA ALA A 560 -22.84 -3.90 -44.05
C ALA A 560 -24.34 -3.57 -43.96
N MET A 561 -25.20 -4.28 -44.68
CA MET A 561 -26.69 -4.09 -44.63
C MET A 561 -27.25 -4.56 -43.29
N ALA A 562 -26.78 -5.71 -42.78
CA ALA A 562 -27.18 -6.21 -41.47
C ALA A 562 -26.75 -5.24 -40.36
N LEU A 563 -25.52 -4.77 -40.44
CA LEU A 563 -25.01 -3.75 -39.52
C LEU A 563 -25.80 -2.45 -39.59
N ALA A 564 -26.20 -2.01 -40.80
CA ALA A 564 -27.03 -0.80 -40.96
C ALA A 564 -28.37 -0.94 -40.23
N ARG A 565 -29.02 -2.11 -40.30
CA ARG A 565 -30.27 -2.37 -39.55
C ARG A 565 -30.05 -2.37 -38.04
N ILE A 566 -28.93 -2.95 -37.57
CA ILE A 566 -28.52 -2.90 -36.16
C ILE A 566 -28.29 -1.44 -35.75
N PHE A 567 -27.58 -0.69 -36.57
CA PHE A 567 -27.22 0.70 -36.29
C PHE A 567 -28.48 1.60 -36.23
N GLU A 568 -29.47 1.40 -37.10
CA GLU A 568 -30.75 2.12 -36.96
C GLU A 568 -31.41 1.90 -35.59
N LYS A 569 -31.42 0.66 -35.09
CA LYS A 569 -31.95 0.36 -33.76
C LYS A 569 -31.12 0.99 -32.65
N MET A 570 -29.77 0.95 -32.79
CA MET A 570 -28.90 1.61 -31.85
C MET A 570 -29.10 3.13 -31.78
N LEU A 571 -29.40 3.78 -32.92
CA LEU A 571 -29.75 5.21 -32.94
C LEU A 571 -31.06 5.48 -32.19
N GLU A 572 -32.12 4.64 -32.37
CA GLU A 572 -33.36 4.71 -31.61
C GLU A 572 -33.12 4.59 -30.09
N ASP A 573 -32.23 3.66 -29.68
CA ASP A 573 -31.90 3.44 -28.27
C ASP A 573 -31.05 4.59 -27.68
N LEU A 574 -30.22 5.27 -28.50
CA LEU A 574 -29.51 6.48 -28.10
C LEU A 574 -30.47 7.63 -27.83
N GLU A 575 -31.52 7.79 -28.68
CA GLU A 575 -32.58 8.82 -28.46
C GLU A 575 -33.32 8.58 -27.15
N VAL A 576 -33.66 7.31 -26.82
CA VAL A 576 -34.24 6.94 -25.53
C VAL A 576 -33.37 7.34 -24.34
N LYS A 577 -32.04 7.31 -24.52
CA LYS A 577 -31.04 7.75 -23.52
C LYS A 577 -30.79 9.27 -23.55
N GLU A 578 -31.57 10.04 -24.33
CA GLU A 578 -31.42 11.48 -24.51
C GLU A 578 -30.06 11.90 -25.13
N ILE A 579 -29.34 10.99 -25.80
CA ILE A 579 -28.12 11.26 -26.56
C ILE A 579 -28.54 11.68 -27.97
N ARG A 580 -28.33 12.94 -28.35
CA ARG A 580 -28.84 13.53 -29.58
C ARG A 580 -27.81 13.87 -30.62
N THR A 581 -26.54 13.91 -30.24
CA THR A 581 -25.45 14.24 -31.14
C THR A 581 -24.36 13.16 -31.11
N VAL A 582 -23.60 13.01 -32.19
CA VAL A 582 -22.51 12.05 -32.29
C VAL A 582 -21.42 12.37 -31.25
N GLU A 583 -21.18 13.64 -30.93
CA GLU A 583 -20.23 14.08 -29.91
C GLU A 583 -20.61 13.61 -28.50
N GLU A 584 -21.90 13.49 -28.20
CA GLU A 584 -22.42 13.04 -26.91
C GLU A 584 -22.32 11.52 -26.70
N ILE A 585 -22.14 10.71 -27.75
CA ILE A 585 -22.17 9.25 -27.67
C ILE A 585 -21.12 8.73 -26.66
N ASN A 586 -19.88 9.21 -26.74
CA ASN A 586 -18.79 8.76 -25.87
C ASN A 586 -19.05 9.11 -24.40
N THR A 587 -19.65 10.24 -24.09
CA THR A 587 -19.95 10.68 -22.73
C THR A 587 -21.27 10.12 -22.20
N GLY A 588 -22.27 9.99 -23.07
CA GLY A 588 -23.63 9.57 -22.70
C GLY A 588 -23.78 8.06 -22.48
N LEU A 589 -22.98 7.22 -23.16
CA LEU A 589 -23.05 5.78 -22.97
C LEU A 589 -22.38 5.29 -21.66
N GLY A 590 -21.54 6.12 -21.03
CA GLY A 590 -20.85 5.77 -19.77
C GLY A 590 -19.84 4.64 -19.93
N GLY A 591 -19.15 4.29 -18.81
CA GLY A 591 -18.19 3.18 -18.78
C GLY A 591 -18.84 1.80 -18.96
N ASN A 592 -18.30 1.00 -19.85
CA ASN A 592 -18.85 -0.31 -20.22
C ASN A 592 -18.43 -1.41 -19.22
N LYS A 593 -19.34 -1.91 -18.39
CA LYS A 593 -19.07 -2.99 -17.42
C LYS A 593 -18.62 -4.31 -18.05
N GLU A 594 -18.97 -4.60 -19.30
CA GLU A 594 -18.49 -5.80 -20.01
C GLU A 594 -16.99 -5.74 -20.31
N VAL A 595 -16.42 -4.54 -20.39
CA VAL A 595 -14.98 -4.34 -20.55
C VAL A 595 -14.19 -4.94 -19.40
N LEU A 596 -14.78 -5.01 -18.19
CA LEU A 596 -14.13 -5.64 -17.03
C LEU A 596 -13.82 -7.12 -17.27
N LYS A 597 -14.51 -7.80 -18.19
CA LYS A 597 -14.25 -9.21 -18.57
C LYS A 597 -13.09 -9.33 -19.56
N LYS A 598 -12.67 -8.22 -20.20
CA LYS A 598 -11.55 -8.20 -21.15
C LYS A 598 -10.20 -8.43 -20.47
N LYS A 599 -9.17 -8.62 -21.27
CA LYS A 599 -7.77 -8.69 -20.83
C LYS A 599 -7.40 -7.37 -20.15
N TYR A 600 -6.76 -7.47 -18.99
CA TYR A 600 -6.24 -6.32 -18.26
C TYR A 600 -4.78 -6.03 -18.64
N TYR A 601 -4.34 -4.85 -18.30
CA TYR A 601 -2.96 -4.41 -18.36
C TYR A 601 -2.41 -4.16 -16.96
N HIS A 602 -1.11 -4.17 -16.79
CA HIS A 602 -0.46 -3.69 -15.59
C HIS A 602 -0.26 -2.18 -15.69
N LEU A 603 -0.41 -1.50 -14.57
CA LEU A 603 -0.20 -0.06 -14.43
C LEU A 603 0.30 0.22 -13.02
N ILE A 604 1.45 0.91 -12.89
CA ILE A 604 1.97 1.30 -11.59
C ILE A 604 1.36 2.62 -11.15
N ILE A 605 0.84 2.62 -9.93
CA ILE A 605 0.36 3.81 -9.23
C ILE A 605 1.35 4.10 -8.10
N LEU A 606 1.98 5.29 -8.09
CA LEU A 606 2.78 5.77 -6.96
C LEU A 606 2.04 6.90 -6.25
N VAL A 607 2.13 6.93 -4.95
CA VAL A 607 1.50 7.94 -4.10
C VAL A 607 2.42 9.13 -3.93
N LYS A 608 1.98 10.31 -4.32
CA LYS A 608 2.74 11.54 -4.23
C LYS A 608 2.60 12.23 -2.85
N ASN A 609 1.39 12.25 -2.31
CA ASN A 609 1.04 12.97 -1.08
C ASN A 609 -0.14 12.29 -0.34
N GLN A 610 -0.58 12.86 0.76
CA GLN A 610 -1.65 12.30 1.59
C GLN A 610 -2.99 12.15 0.83
N THR A 611 -3.34 13.09 -0.05
CA THR A 611 -4.53 12.98 -0.92
C THR A 611 -4.42 11.75 -1.82
N GLY A 612 -3.24 11.55 -2.44
CA GLY A 612 -2.97 10.38 -3.27
C GLY A 612 -3.06 9.07 -2.50
N LEU A 613 -2.58 9.01 -1.25
CA LEU A 613 -2.70 7.80 -0.42
C LEU A 613 -4.16 7.43 -0.16
N LYS A 614 -4.99 8.41 0.20
CA LYS A 614 -6.42 8.22 0.39
C LYS A 614 -7.11 7.79 -0.91
N ASN A 615 -6.73 8.38 -2.04
CA ASN A 615 -7.27 8.04 -3.35
C ASN A 615 -6.85 6.63 -3.78
N LEU A 616 -5.61 6.22 -3.54
CA LEU A 616 -5.17 4.84 -3.78
C LEU A 616 -6.00 3.83 -2.98
N TYR A 617 -6.24 4.08 -1.69
CA TYR A 617 -7.07 3.20 -0.87
C TYR A 617 -8.51 3.09 -1.39
N ARG A 618 -9.09 4.18 -1.90
CA ARG A 618 -10.40 4.15 -2.56
C ARG A 618 -10.39 3.31 -3.83
N ILE A 619 -9.39 3.53 -4.70
CA ILE A 619 -9.23 2.75 -5.94
C ILE A 619 -9.13 1.25 -5.62
N VAL A 620 -8.26 0.86 -4.69
CA VAL A 620 -8.07 -0.55 -4.30
C VAL A 620 -9.36 -1.12 -3.68
N SER A 621 -10.03 -0.37 -2.81
CA SER A 621 -11.30 -0.80 -2.20
C SER A 621 -12.40 -1.01 -3.24
N GLU A 622 -12.59 -0.07 -4.16
CA GLU A 622 -13.59 -0.20 -5.22
C GLU A 622 -13.23 -1.30 -6.22
N ALA A 623 -11.96 -1.49 -6.54
CA ALA A 623 -11.50 -2.59 -7.37
C ALA A 623 -11.88 -3.97 -6.80
N HIS A 624 -11.83 -4.12 -5.46
CA HIS A 624 -12.19 -5.36 -4.78
C HIS A 624 -13.70 -5.52 -4.56
N THR A 625 -14.43 -4.45 -4.31
CA THR A 625 -15.84 -4.51 -3.94
C THR A 625 -16.80 -4.34 -5.12
N LYS A 626 -16.44 -3.51 -6.12
CA LYS A 626 -17.31 -3.16 -7.25
C LYS A 626 -16.85 -3.73 -8.59
N TYR A 627 -15.52 -3.85 -8.78
CA TYR A 627 -14.91 -4.17 -10.09
C TYR A 627 -14.12 -5.48 -10.09
N PHE A 628 -14.37 -6.37 -9.15
CA PHE A 628 -13.69 -7.65 -9.05
C PHE A 628 -14.17 -8.64 -10.12
N PHE A 629 -13.27 -9.07 -10.99
CA PHE A 629 -13.48 -10.19 -11.89
C PHE A 629 -12.20 -11.02 -11.99
N LYS A 630 -12.12 -12.13 -11.23
CA LYS A 630 -10.91 -12.97 -11.03
C LYS A 630 -9.74 -12.23 -10.39
N LYS A 631 -9.57 -10.95 -10.63
CA LYS A 631 -8.60 -10.00 -10.09
C LYS A 631 -9.31 -8.68 -9.82
N PRO A 632 -8.82 -7.85 -8.89
CA PRO A 632 -9.38 -6.53 -8.62
C PRO A 632 -9.08 -5.58 -9.79
N ARG A 633 -10.04 -5.36 -10.66
CA ARG A 633 -9.89 -4.51 -11.86
C ARG A 633 -9.95 -3.03 -11.50
N VAL A 634 -9.09 -2.25 -12.13
CA VAL A 634 -9.11 -0.79 -12.02
C VAL A 634 -9.50 -0.19 -13.36
N PRO A 635 -10.77 0.22 -13.53
CA PRO A 635 -11.21 0.92 -14.73
C PRO A 635 -10.50 2.27 -14.89
N ARG A 636 -10.26 2.69 -16.14
CA ARG A 636 -9.70 4.03 -16.45
C ARG A 636 -10.57 5.14 -15.87
N SER A 637 -11.89 4.99 -15.93
CA SER A 637 -12.86 5.96 -15.38
C SER A 637 -12.68 6.13 -13.87
N LEU A 638 -12.52 5.05 -13.11
CA LEU A 638 -12.25 5.07 -11.67
C LEU A 638 -10.91 5.75 -11.38
N LEU A 639 -9.87 5.41 -12.14
CA LEU A 639 -8.54 5.98 -11.96
C LEU A 639 -8.54 7.49 -12.25
N ASN A 640 -9.26 7.94 -13.29
CA ASN A 640 -9.41 9.35 -13.59
C ASN A 640 -10.16 10.11 -12.49
N GLN A 641 -11.17 9.49 -11.88
CA GLN A 641 -11.93 10.08 -10.76
C GLN A 641 -11.04 10.37 -9.54
N TYR A 642 -10.07 9.51 -9.26
CA TYR A 642 -9.20 9.59 -8.08
C TYR A 642 -7.74 9.88 -8.45
N ARG A 643 -7.49 10.55 -9.59
CA ARG A 643 -6.15 10.82 -10.13
C ARG A 643 -5.29 11.73 -9.25
N GLU A 644 -5.91 12.62 -8.48
CA GLU A 644 -5.21 13.64 -7.70
C GLU A 644 -4.25 13.03 -6.68
N GLY A 645 -3.01 13.54 -6.63
CA GLY A 645 -1.97 13.08 -5.72
C GLY A 645 -1.34 11.74 -6.09
N LEU A 646 -1.62 11.20 -7.29
CA LEU A 646 -1.06 9.98 -7.83
C LEU A 646 -0.11 10.27 -9.00
N ILE A 647 0.87 9.41 -9.17
CA ILE A 647 1.78 9.35 -10.32
C ILE A 647 1.57 8.00 -10.98
N LEU A 648 1.31 7.98 -12.29
CA LEU A 648 1.07 6.74 -13.04
C LEU A 648 2.27 6.40 -13.94
N SER A 649 2.73 5.15 -13.87
CA SER A 649 3.76 4.60 -14.76
C SER A 649 3.19 3.54 -15.68
N SER A 650 3.79 3.41 -16.87
CA SER A 650 3.34 2.48 -17.92
C SER A 650 3.58 1.00 -17.61
N ALA A 651 4.18 0.71 -16.46
CA ALA A 651 4.49 -0.64 -15.95
C ALA A 651 5.39 -1.50 -16.87
N CYS A 652 5.35 -2.82 -16.65
CA CYS A 652 6.17 -3.84 -17.28
C CYS A 652 5.70 -4.20 -18.72
N GLU A 653 6.16 -5.35 -19.23
CA GLU A 653 5.74 -5.91 -20.54
C GLU A 653 4.23 -6.23 -20.60
N ALA A 654 3.61 -6.42 -19.45
CA ALA A 654 2.16 -6.60 -19.35
C ALA A 654 1.37 -5.28 -19.38
N GLY A 655 2.06 -4.12 -19.38
CA GLY A 655 1.47 -2.80 -19.51
C GLY A 655 0.85 -2.52 -20.88
N GLU A 656 -0.05 -1.56 -20.93
CA GLU A 656 -0.75 -1.18 -22.17
C GLU A 656 0.23 -0.70 -23.25
N LEU A 657 1.16 0.19 -22.88
CA LEU A 657 2.13 0.77 -23.83
C LEU A 657 3.05 -0.29 -24.41
N TYR A 658 3.66 -1.12 -23.56
CA TYR A 658 4.60 -2.13 -24.04
C TYR A 658 3.92 -3.16 -24.94
N ARG A 659 2.71 -3.62 -24.58
CA ARG A 659 1.91 -4.52 -25.43
C ARG A 659 1.50 -3.88 -26.75
N ALA A 660 1.23 -2.58 -26.76
CA ALA A 660 0.94 -1.85 -28.01
C ALA A 660 2.16 -1.79 -28.93
N ILE A 661 3.37 -1.61 -28.36
CA ILE A 661 4.64 -1.64 -29.11
C ILE A 661 4.87 -3.05 -29.70
N VAL A 662 4.71 -4.11 -28.90
CA VAL A 662 4.85 -5.50 -29.35
C VAL A 662 3.84 -5.83 -30.46
N ALA A 663 2.62 -5.31 -30.37
CA ALA A 663 1.58 -5.46 -31.39
C ALA A 663 1.83 -4.62 -32.67
N GLY A 664 2.88 -3.81 -32.71
CA GLY A 664 3.22 -2.99 -33.89
C GLY A 664 2.22 -1.85 -34.17
N LYS A 665 1.61 -1.27 -33.12
CA LYS A 665 0.68 -0.14 -33.29
C LYS A 665 1.37 1.08 -33.89
N SER A 666 0.60 1.94 -34.54
CA SER A 666 1.12 3.15 -35.17
C SER A 666 1.75 4.11 -34.15
N HIS A 667 2.67 4.96 -34.61
CA HIS A 667 3.34 5.95 -33.78
C HIS A 667 2.33 6.87 -33.03
N ASP A 668 1.30 7.37 -33.74
CA ASP A 668 0.26 8.22 -33.16
C ASP A 668 -0.56 7.50 -32.06
N GLU A 669 -0.82 6.20 -32.24
CA GLU A 669 -1.49 5.40 -31.21
C GLU A 669 -0.58 5.21 -29.99
N LEU A 670 0.71 4.96 -30.20
CA LEU A 670 1.70 4.84 -29.14
C LEU A 670 1.84 6.14 -28.37
N LEU A 671 1.89 7.31 -29.05
CA LEU A 671 1.90 8.63 -28.42
C LEU A 671 0.64 8.85 -27.58
N ARG A 672 -0.54 8.53 -28.11
CA ARG A 672 -1.81 8.68 -27.37
C ARG A 672 -1.86 7.80 -26.12
N ILE A 673 -1.36 6.56 -26.20
CA ILE A 673 -1.27 5.68 -25.05
C ILE A 673 -0.25 6.21 -24.04
N ALA A 674 0.95 6.59 -24.50
CA ALA A 674 2.01 7.07 -23.63
C ALA A 674 1.66 8.41 -22.95
N ASP A 675 0.84 9.25 -23.59
CA ASP A 675 0.43 10.54 -23.03
C ASP A 675 -0.46 10.41 -21.78
N TYR A 676 -1.11 9.27 -21.59
CA TYR A 676 -1.92 9.01 -20.38
C TYR A 676 -1.08 8.87 -19.09
N TYR A 677 0.16 8.42 -19.20
CA TYR A 677 1.05 8.16 -18.07
C TYR A 677 1.90 9.39 -17.72
N ASP A 678 2.26 9.52 -16.44
CA ASP A 678 3.20 10.56 -15.98
C ASP A 678 4.65 10.12 -16.20
N LEU A 679 4.90 8.80 -16.10
CA LEU A 679 6.20 8.15 -16.27
C LEU A 679 6.08 7.02 -17.28
N LEU A 680 7.13 6.82 -18.09
CA LEU A 680 7.26 5.64 -18.91
C LEU A 680 8.32 4.73 -18.32
N GLU A 681 8.10 3.41 -18.41
CA GLU A 681 8.92 2.40 -17.74
C GLU A 681 9.58 1.46 -18.74
N ILE A 682 10.85 1.16 -18.50
CA ILE A 682 11.60 0.11 -19.19
C ILE A 682 12.23 -0.82 -18.17
N GLN A 683 12.42 -2.09 -18.56
CA GLN A 683 12.95 -3.13 -17.69
C GLN A 683 14.17 -3.81 -18.28
N PRO A 684 15.02 -4.47 -17.46
CA PRO A 684 16.14 -5.29 -17.93
C PRO A 684 15.72 -6.31 -18.97
N LEU A 685 16.61 -6.56 -19.94
CA LEU A 685 16.31 -7.50 -21.03
C LEU A 685 15.98 -8.91 -20.54
N GLY A 686 16.61 -9.34 -19.44
CA GLY A 686 16.37 -10.65 -18.83
C GLY A 686 14.94 -10.83 -18.29
N ASN A 687 14.26 -9.74 -17.92
CA ASN A 687 12.86 -9.81 -17.48
C ASN A 687 11.94 -10.28 -18.61
N ASN A 688 12.31 -9.96 -19.87
CA ASN A 688 11.54 -10.25 -21.07
C ASN A 688 12.14 -11.40 -21.93
N GLU A 689 13.12 -12.15 -21.42
CA GLU A 689 13.76 -13.27 -22.11
C GLU A 689 12.74 -14.31 -22.59
N PHE A 690 11.65 -14.51 -21.85
CA PHE A 690 10.59 -15.44 -22.21
C PHE A 690 9.97 -15.15 -23.60
N MET A 691 9.98 -13.90 -24.06
CA MET A 691 9.48 -13.54 -25.39
C MET A 691 10.34 -14.14 -26.49
N VAL A 692 11.67 -14.16 -26.29
CA VAL A 692 12.63 -14.81 -27.22
C VAL A 692 12.46 -16.32 -27.14
N ARG A 693 12.45 -16.88 -25.94
CA ARG A 693 12.31 -18.33 -25.71
C ARG A 693 11.02 -18.91 -26.29
N ASN A 694 9.92 -18.16 -26.21
CA ASN A 694 8.62 -18.58 -26.74
C ASN A 694 8.39 -18.20 -28.21
N GLY A 695 9.39 -17.62 -28.88
CA GLY A 695 9.31 -17.20 -30.28
C GLY A 695 8.36 -16.03 -30.56
N GLN A 696 8.02 -15.25 -29.56
CA GLN A 696 7.20 -14.03 -29.71
C GLN A 696 8.00 -12.90 -30.37
N VAL A 697 9.31 -12.88 -30.16
CA VAL A 697 10.28 -12.01 -30.80
C VAL A 697 11.51 -12.80 -31.22
N GLU A 698 12.22 -12.31 -32.27
CA GLU A 698 13.35 -13.03 -32.85
C GLU A 698 14.60 -13.07 -31.95
N SER A 699 14.84 -11.98 -31.18
CA SER A 699 16.08 -11.86 -30.42
C SER A 699 15.99 -10.75 -29.36
N PHE A 700 17.02 -10.68 -28.50
CA PHE A 700 17.21 -9.56 -27.55
C PHE A 700 17.33 -8.19 -28.24
N GLU A 701 17.80 -8.14 -29.51
CA GLU A 701 17.84 -6.88 -30.25
C GLU A 701 16.45 -6.30 -30.50
N THR A 702 15.44 -7.15 -30.69
CA THR A 702 14.05 -6.72 -30.78
C THR A 702 13.55 -6.13 -29.44
N ILE A 703 13.89 -6.75 -28.30
CA ILE A 703 13.56 -6.22 -26.97
C ILE A 703 14.27 -4.86 -26.74
N LYS A 704 15.55 -4.73 -27.12
CA LYS A 704 16.26 -3.44 -27.07
C LYS A 704 15.57 -2.37 -27.92
N LYS A 705 15.05 -2.74 -29.10
CA LYS A 705 14.29 -1.83 -29.97
C LYS A 705 13.02 -1.36 -29.27
N PHE A 706 12.29 -2.24 -28.59
CA PHE A 706 11.10 -1.86 -27.82
C PHE A 706 11.44 -0.87 -26.72
N ASN A 707 12.47 -1.12 -25.91
CA ASN A 707 12.90 -0.20 -24.87
C ASN A 707 13.35 1.16 -25.45
N ARG A 708 14.08 1.18 -26.60
CA ARG A 708 14.44 2.42 -27.29
C ARG A 708 13.20 3.16 -27.80
N THR A 709 12.15 2.47 -28.23
CA THR A 709 10.88 3.08 -28.62
C THR A 709 10.23 3.77 -27.43
N VAL A 710 10.20 3.14 -26.25
CA VAL A 710 9.68 3.78 -25.03
C VAL A 710 10.49 5.04 -24.67
N VAL A 711 11.83 4.96 -24.78
CA VAL A 711 12.70 6.14 -24.53
C VAL A 711 12.40 7.27 -25.51
N ALA A 712 12.27 6.96 -26.81
CA ALA A 712 11.95 7.95 -27.84
C ALA A 712 10.59 8.62 -27.58
N LEU A 713 9.55 7.85 -27.24
CA LEU A 713 8.23 8.40 -26.89
C LEU A 713 8.31 9.31 -25.66
N GLY A 714 9.13 8.95 -24.64
CA GLY A 714 9.36 9.79 -23.49
C GLY A 714 10.04 11.13 -23.83
N GLU A 715 11.03 11.10 -24.72
CA GLU A 715 11.69 12.32 -25.20
C GLU A 715 10.72 13.21 -25.98
N GLU A 716 9.92 12.65 -26.87
CA GLU A 716 8.95 13.38 -27.68
C GLU A 716 7.83 14.01 -26.83
N LEU A 717 7.35 13.30 -25.81
CA LEU A 717 6.30 13.77 -24.89
C LEU A 717 6.85 14.57 -23.70
N HIS A 718 8.18 14.77 -23.62
CA HIS A 718 8.85 15.38 -22.46
C HIS A 718 8.51 14.69 -21.12
N LYS A 719 8.34 13.37 -21.13
CA LYS A 719 8.04 12.55 -19.95
C LYS A 719 9.27 11.78 -19.48
N PRO A 720 9.52 11.71 -18.16
CA PRO A 720 10.64 10.94 -17.66
C PRO A 720 10.45 9.44 -17.94
N VAL A 721 11.50 8.81 -18.47
CA VAL A 721 11.59 7.36 -18.59
C VAL A 721 12.40 6.83 -17.41
N ILE A 722 11.89 5.82 -16.74
CA ILE A 722 12.52 5.17 -15.57
C ILE A 722 12.86 3.72 -15.89
N ALA A 723 14.00 3.27 -15.39
CA ALA A 723 14.39 1.86 -15.43
C ALA A 723 14.10 1.22 -14.06
N THR A 724 13.25 0.20 -14.03
CA THR A 724 12.87 -0.53 -12.83
C THR A 724 13.27 -1.99 -12.91
N GLY A 725 13.40 -2.64 -11.74
CA GLY A 725 13.78 -4.04 -11.66
C GLY A 725 12.62 -5.01 -11.78
N ASP A 726 11.39 -4.57 -11.50
CA ASP A 726 10.22 -5.43 -11.33
C ASP A 726 10.51 -6.53 -10.30
N VAL A 727 10.98 -6.06 -9.14
CA VAL A 727 11.58 -6.94 -8.13
C VAL A 727 10.54 -7.84 -7.49
N HIS A 728 10.75 -9.17 -7.53
CA HIS A 728 9.89 -10.15 -6.91
C HIS A 728 10.56 -10.92 -5.76
N PHE A 729 11.89 -10.88 -5.69
CA PHE A 729 12.66 -11.52 -4.61
C PHE A 729 13.94 -10.71 -4.31
N GLN A 730 14.51 -10.92 -3.11
CA GLN A 730 15.61 -10.09 -2.63
C GLN A 730 16.96 -10.51 -3.23
N GLU A 731 17.26 -11.79 -3.15
CA GLU A 731 18.54 -12.32 -3.58
C GLU A 731 18.35 -13.25 -4.81
N PRO A 732 19.33 -13.38 -5.70
CA PRO A 732 19.20 -14.24 -6.89
C PRO A 732 18.80 -15.69 -6.57
N GLU A 733 19.23 -16.19 -5.41
CA GLU A 733 18.97 -17.55 -4.94
C GLU A 733 17.50 -17.81 -4.57
N ASP A 734 16.74 -16.77 -4.27
CA ASP A 734 15.33 -16.87 -3.92
C ASP A 734 14.44 -17.26 -5.11
N ALA A 735 14.99 -17.19 -6.34
CA ALA A 735 14.30 -17.64 -7.56
C ALA A 735 13.78 -19.08 -7.46
N ALA A 736 14.49 -19.95 -6.73
CA ALA A 736 14.08 -21.33 -6.51
C ALA A 736 12.74 -21.46 -5.78
N TYR A 737 12.49 -20.62 -4.80
CA TYR A 737 11.24 -20.61 -4.04
C TYR A 737 10.06 -20.14 -4.90
N ARG A 738 10.29 -19.09 -5.70
CA ARG A 738 9.28 -18.59 -6.65
C ARG A 738 8.92 -19.65 -7.69
N ALA A 739 9.91 -20.38 -8.20
CA ALA A 739 9.69 -21.48 -9.13
C ALA A 739 8.76 -22.57 -8.55
N ILE A 740 8.98 -22.94 -7.27
CA ILE A 740 8.14 -23.93 -6.58
C ILE A 740 6.69 -23.47 -6.47
N LEU A 741 6.46 -22.22 -6.06
CA LEU A 741 5.10 -21.67 -5.91
C LEU A 741 4.40 -21.49 -7.25
N GLN A 742 5.10 -21.01 -8.26
CA GLN A 742 4.54 -20.87 -9.61
C GLN A 742 4.20 -22.23 -10.23
N ALA A 743 5.04 -23.25 -10.05
CA ALA A 743 4.71 -24.61 -10.44
C ALA A 743 3.48 -25.15 -9.71
N GLY A 744 3.36 -24.87 -8.41
CA GLY A 744 2.18 -25.20 -7.61
C GLY A 744 0.89 -24.56 -8.14
N ASN A 745 0.99 -23.36 -8.74
CA ASN A 745 -0.10 -22.64 -9.42
C ASN A 745 -0.33 -23.10 -10.88
N GLY A 746 0.42 -24.09 -11.37
CA GLY A 746 0.24 -24.69 -12.70
C GLY A 746 1.00 -23.97 -13.82
N PHE A 747 1.96 -23.10 -13.52
CA PHE A 747 2.85 -22.55 -14.54
C PHE A 747 3.81 -23.62 -15.06
N LYS A 748 3.78 -23.86 -16.37
CA LYS A 748 4.57 -24.93 -17.01
C LYS A 748 6.05 -24.56 -17.15
N ASP A 749 6.37 -23.28 -17.23
CA ASP A 749 7.70 -22.71 -17.41
C ASP A 749 8.31 -22.16 -16.11
N ALA A 750 7.77 -22.59 -14.97
CA ALA A 750 8.20 -22.12 -13.64
C ALA A 750 9.71 -22.27 -13.37
N ASP A 751 10.40 -23.22 -14.01
CA ASP A 751 11.85 -23.41 -13.86
C ASP A 751 12.70 -22.32 -14.54
N ASN A 752 12.10 -21.59 -15.49
CA ASN A 752 12.75 -20.53 -16.24
C ASN A 752 12.46 -19.17 -15.60
N GLN A 753 12.93 -18.97 -14.37
CA GLN A 753 12.72 -17.73 -13.65
C GLN A 753 13.42 -16.54 -14.32
N ALA A 754 12.69 -15.45 -14.51
CA ALA A 754 13.31 -14.18 -14.87
C ALA A 754 14.13 -13.66 -13.67
N PRO A 755 15.25 -12.92 -13.89
CA PRO A 755 16.14 -12.46 -12.83
C PRO A 755 15.55 -11.23 -12.10
N LEU A 756 14.42 -11.40 -11.41
CA LEU A 756 13.64 -10.36 -10.74
C LEU A 756 14.13 -10.08 -9.31
N TYR A 757 15.43 -10.20 -9.07
CA TYR A 757 16.04 -9.90 -7.78
C TYR A 757 16.30 -8.39 -7.58
N TYR A 758 16.50 -7.97 -6.34
CA TYR A 758 16.81 -6.58 -6.03
C TYR A 758 18.22 -6.22 -6.52
N ARG A 759 18.32 -5.50 -7.64
CA ARG A 759 19.58 -5.16 -8.33
C ARG A 759 20.27 -3.93 -7.72
N THR A 760 21.61 -3.94 -7.76
CA THR A 760 22.44 -2.76 -7.47
C THR A 760 22.37 -1.76 -8.62
N THR A 761 22.89 -0.55 -8.39
CA THR A 761 23.02 0.46 -9.44
C THR A 761 23.90 -0.02 -10.59
N GLN A 762 25.02 -0.72 -10.29
CA GLN A 762 25.91 -1.29 -11.30
C GLN A 762 25.18 -2.33 -12.16
N ASP A 763 24.47 -3.28 -11.55
CA ASP A 763 23.70 -4.30 -12.28
C ASP A 763 22.77 -3.65 -13.30
N MET A 764 22.04 -2.60 -12.86
CA MET A 764 21.09 -1.89 -13.74
C MET A 764 21.81 -1.08 -14.83
N LEU A 765 22.91 -0.39 -14.52
CA LEU A 765 23.68 0.36 -15.52
C LEU A 765 24.29 -0.57 -16.58
N GLU A 766 24.69 -1.78 -16.19
CA GLU A 766 25.18 -2.81 -17.11
C GLU A 766 24.05 -3.32 -18.01
N ASP A 767 22.90 -3.65 -17.45
CA ASP A 767 21.71 -4.11 -18.17
C ASP A 767 21.26 -3.09 -19.23
N PHE A 768 21.35 -1.79 -18.95
CA PHE A 768 20.94 -0.71 -19.85
C PHE A 768 22.08 -0.08 -20.66
N SER A 769 23.29 -0.63 -20.62
CA SER A 769 24.47 -0.10 -21.31
C SER A 769 24.27 0.10 -22.84
N TYR A 770 23.37 -0.66 -23.46
CA TYR A 770 23.00 -0.53 -24.87
C TYR A 770 22.30 0.78 -25.26
N LEU A 771 21.84 1.57 -24.26
CA LEU A 771 21.29 2.93 -24.48
C LEU A 771 22.39 4.00 -24.56
N GLY A 772 23.66 3.62 -24.27
CA GLY A 772 24.75 4.56 -24.07
C GLY A 772 24.84 5.07 -22.63
N LYS A 773 26.04 5.45 -22.21
CA LYS A 773 26.36 5.75 -20.81
C LYS A 773 25.47 6.84 -20.19
N GLU A 774 25.26 7.94 -20.91
CA GLU A 774 24.48 9.08 -20.40
C GLU A 774 23.00 8.71 -20.26
N LYS A 775 22.41 8.11 -21.29
CA LYS A 775 21.00 7.71 -21.26
C LYS A 775 20.73 6.59 -20.25
N ALA A 776 21.63 5.61 -20.14
CA ALA A 776 21.53 4.58 -19.12
C ALA A 776 21.54 5.19 -17.70
N PHE A 777 22.44 6.14 -17.43
CA PHE A 777 22.50 6.84 -16.15
C PHE A 777 21.25 7.69 -15.91
N GLU A 778 20.72 8.36 -16.95
CA GLU A 778 19.48 9.12 -16.85
C GLU A 778 18.30 8.25 -16.41
N VAL A 779 18.06 7.12 -17.08
CA VAL A 779 16.87 6.27 -16.80
C VAL A 779 17.02 5.43 -15.53
N VAL A 780 18.24 5.04 -15.16
CA VAL A 780 18.52 4.20 -13.99
C VAL A 780 18.67 5.02 -12.71
N VAL A 781 19.31 6.19 -12.78
CA VAL A 781 19.68 6.98 -11.59
C VAL A 781 18.93 8.30 -11.54
N THR A 782 19.10 9.14 -12.59
CA THR A 782 18.63 10.52 -12.53
C THR A 782 17.10 10.61 -12.42
N ASN A 783 16.37 9.97 -13.32
CA ASN A 783 14.91 10.06 -13.37
C ASN A 783 14.24 9.40 -12.16
N PRO A 784 14.60 8.16 -11.71
CA PRO A 784 14.01 7.60 -10.50
C PRO A 784 14.24 8.45 -9.24
N ASN A 785 15.43 9.06 -9.10
CA ASN A 785 15.70 9.98 -8.00
C ASN A 785 14.88 11.27 -8.08
N LYS A 786 14.70 11.84 -9.29
CA LYS A 786 13.81 13.00 -9.51
C LYS A 786 12.38 12.66 -9.12
N VAL A 787 11.86 11.51 -9.52
CA VAL A 787 10.51 11.05 -9.14
C VAL A 787 10.39 10.93 -7.62
N ALA A 788 11.33 10.25 -6.97
CA ALA A 788 11.34 10.09 -5.52
C ALA A 788 11.42 11.43 -4.77
N ALA A 789 12.11 12.43 -5.35
CA ALA A 789 12.21 13.77 -4.77
C ALA A 789 10.87 14.52 -4.77
N THR A 790 9.96 14.23 -5.72
CA THR A 790 8.63 14.87 -5.81
C THR A 790 7.62 14.27 -4.82
N ILE A 791 7.94 13.16 -4.19
CA ILE A 791 7.06 12.42 -3.29
C ILE A 791 7.30 12.87 -1.84
N ASP A 792 6.22 13.08 -1.10
CA ASP A 792 6.27 13.44 0.32
C ASP A 792 6.90 12.30 1.13
N GLY A 793 7.96 12.59 1.89
CA GLY A 793 8.69 11.63 2.71
C GLY A 793 8.02 11.27 4.04
N ASN A 794 7.02 12.05 4.47
CA ASN A 794 6.36 11.89 5.77
C ASN A 794 5.04 11.12 5.70
N LEU A 795 4.74 10.48 4.57
CA LEU A 795 3.52 9.70 4.41
C LEU A 795 3.52 8.48 5.34
N ARG A 796 2.37 8.23 5.95
CA ARG A 796 2.15 7.02 6.74
C ARG A 796 0.96 6.24 6.21
N ALA A 797 1.16 4.95 6.00
CA ALA A 797 0.09 4.05 5.59
C ALA A 797 -1.03 3.97 6.63
N ILE A 798 -0.67 3.98 7.91
CA ILE A 798 -1.59 3.99 9.04
C ILE A 798 -1.28 5.23 9.87
N PRO A 799 -2.25 6.13 10.08
CA PRO A 799 -2.09 7.28 10.96
C PRO A 799 -1.73 6.84 12.40
N LYS A 800 -1.05 7.71 13.15
CA LYS A 800 -0.81 7.48 14.59
C LYS A 800 -2.07 7.78 15.37
N GLY A 801 -2.31 7.00 16.43
CA GLY A 801 -3.44 7.16 17.34
C GLY A 801 -4.62 6.26 16.99
N THR A 802 -5.69 6.39 17.77
CA THR A 802 -6.95 5.67 17.61
C THR A 802 -8.04 6.60 17.10
N TYR A 803 -8.93 6.05 16.30
CA TYR A 803 -10.00 6.80 15.62
C TYR A 803 -11.35 6.13 15.90
N PRO A 804 -11.87 6.19 17.12
CA PRO A 804 -13.17 5.61 17.45
C PRO A 804 -14.27 6.32 16.64
N PRO A 805 -15.34 5.61 16.26
CA PRO A 805 -16.48 6.21 15.60
C PRO A 805 -17.16 7.22 16.54
N SER A 806 -17.89 8.18 15.99
CA SER A 806 -18.64 9.15 16.77
C SER A 806 -20.10 8.73 16.90
N ILE A 807 -20.60 8.69 18.14
CA ILE A 807 -22.04 8.55 18.44
C ILE A 807 -22.46 9.77 19.25
N PRO A 808 -23.36 10.64 18.71
CA PRO A 808 -23.82 11.80 19.44
C PRO A 808 -24.45 11.40 20.79
N GLY A 809 -24.07 12.09 21.88
CA GLY A 809 -24.59 11.81 23.23
C GLY A 809 -24.12 10.51 23.87
N ALA A 810 -23.07 9.85 23.37
CA ALA A 810 -22.58 8.57 23.88
C ALA A 810 -22.24 8.65 25.38
N GLU A 811 -21.57 9.72 25.83
CA GLU A 811 -21.23 9.89 27.25
C GLU A 811 -22.46 9.99 28.14
N GLU A 812 -23.43 10.82 27.76
CA GLU A 812 -24.68 10.97 28.50
C GLU A 812 -25.47 9.65 28.53
N GLN A 813 -25.53 8.94 27.39
CA GLN A 813 -26.21 7.66 27.27
C GLN A 813 -25.57 6.60 28.16
N LEU A 814 -24.23 6.52 28.20
CA LEU A 814 -23.51 5.59 29.06
C LEU A 814 -23.74 5.93 30.55
N ARG A 815 -23.57 7.18 30.93
CA ARG A 815 -23.77 7.63 32.34
C ARG A 815 -25.21 7.36 32.77
N SER A 816 -26.21 7.82 32.03
CA SER A 816 -27.63 7.67 32.41
C SER A 816 -28.03 6.20 32.50
N GLY A 817 -27.69 5.39 31.48
CA GLY A 817 -28.02 3.95 31.46
C GLY A 817 -27.37 3.18 32.60
N THR A 818 -26.09 3.42 32.89
CA THR A 818 -25.37 2.79 34.02
C THR A 818 -26.04 3.10 35.36
N TRP A 819 -26.36 4.39 35.61
CA TRP A 819 -27.02 4.78 36.88
C TRP A 819 -28.46 4.31 36.96
N GLU A 820 -29.19 4.23 35.86
CA GLU A 820 -30.56 3.69 35.83
C GLU A 820 -30.59 2.20 36.21
N HIS A 821 -29.71 1.38 35.62
CA HIS A 821 -29.59 -0.04 35.97
C HIS A 821 -29.12 -0.24 37.42
N ALA A 822 -28.15 0.56 37.89
CA ALA A 822 -27.68 0.47 39.25
C ALA A 822 -28.81 0.79 40.24
N ARG A 823 -29.64 1.83 40.00
CA ARG A 823 -30.79 2.18 40.81
C ARG A 823 -31.91 1.14 40.76
N SER A 824 -32.17 0.55 39.63
CA SER A 824 -33.20 -0.47 39.46
C SER A 824 -32.87 -1.75 40.22
N GLY A 825 -31.57 -2.11 40.33
CA GLY A 825 -31.11 -3.28 41.07
C GLY A 825 -30.91 -3.04 42.55
N TYR A 826 -30.29 -1.92 42.93
CA TYR A 826 -29.80 -1.68 44.31
C TYR A 826 -30.52 -0.55 45.04
N GLY A 827 -31.56 0.01 44.48
CA GLY A 827 -32.37 1.06 45.10
C GLY A 827 -31.85 2.49 44.87
N ASN A 828 -32.60 3.45 45.36
CA ASN A 828 -32.28 4.86 45.28
C ASN A 828 -32.37 5.52 46.68
N PRO A 829 -31.24 5.96 47.27
CA PRO A 829 -29.91 6.07 46.66
C PRO A 829 -29.20 4.71 46.49
N VAL A 830 -28.33 4.62 45.46
CA VAL A 830 -27.43 3.48 45.28
C VAL A 830 -26.42 3.40 46.43
N PRO A 831 -26.01 2.23 46.92
CA PRO A 831 -25.03 2.07 48.02
C PRO A 831 -23.72 2.84 47.75
N ASP A 832 -23.14 3.48 48.78
CA ASP A 832 -21.96 4.35 48.69
C ASP A 832 -20.75 3.68 48.05
N ILE A 833 -20.53 2.39 48.30
CA ILE A 833 -19.43 1.60 47.68
C ILE A 833 -19.57 1.56 46.18
N MET A 834 -20.80 1.33 45.67
CA MET A 834 -21.09 1.35 44.24
C MET A 834 -20.99 2.76 43.65
N GLN A 835 -21.51 3.75 44.37
CA GLN A 835 -21.42 5.15 43.88
C GLN A 835 -19.96 5.55 43.62
N LYS A 836 -19.07 5.24 44.55
CA LYS A 836 -17.63 5.54 44.42
C LYS A 836 -17.01 4.79 43.24
N ARG A 837 -17.32 3.51 43.09
CA ARG A 837 -16.78 2.66 42.00
C ARG A 837 -17.29 3.13 40.65
N LEU A 838 -18.60 3.26 40.44
CA LEU A 838 -19.19 3.67 39.17
C LEU A 838 -18.76 5.08 38.77
N LYS A 839 -18.67 6.02 39.74
CA LYS A 839 -18.19 7.38 39.48
C LYS A 839 -16.73 7.35 39.00
N LYS A 840 -15.85 6.62 39.70
CA LYS A 840 -14.43 6.47 39.31
C LYS A 840 -14.28 5.93 37.91
N GLU A 841 -15.01 4.86 37.59
CA GLU A 841 -14.94 4.23 36.28
C GLU A 841 -15.51 5.13 35.16
N LEU A 842 -16.72 5.69 35.37
CA LEU A 842 -17.34 6.61 34.40
C LEU A 842 -16.47 7.84 34.11
N ASP A 843 -15.86 8.42 35.19
CA ASP A 843 -14.98 9.58 35.01
C ASP A 843 -13.71 9.20 34.21
N SER A 844 -13.16 8.00 34.41
CA SER A 844 -12.03 7.49 33.61
C SER A 844 -12.43 7.20 32.18
N ILE A 845 -13.50 6.43 31.96
CA ILE A 845 -13.98 6.01 30.62
C ILE A 845 -14.33 7.23 29.76
N CYS A 846 -15.11 8.16 30.33
CA CYS A 846 -15.54 9.36 29.62
C CYS A 846 -14.39 10.37 29.42
N GLY A 847 -13.54 10.53 30.45
CA GLY A 847 -12.39 11.45 30.40
C GLY A 847 -11.36 11.08 29.32
N HIS A 848 -11.24 9.80 28.96
CA HIS A 848 -10.37 9.32 27.89
C HIS A 848 -11.11 9.13 26.55
N GLY A 849 -12.40 9.48 26.46
CA GLY A 849 -13.17 9.39 25.21
C GLY A 849 -13.65 7.97 24.84
N TYR A 850 -13.59 7.01 25.77
CA TYR A 850 -13.95 5.61 25.50
C TYR A 850 -15.45 5.31 25.61
N ALA A 851 -16.28 6.28 25.99
CA ALA A 851 -17.74 6.09 26.16
C ALA A 851 -18.42 5.53 24.92
N VAL A 852 -17.94 5.91 23.72
CA VAL A 852 -18.49 5.44 22.45
C VAL A 852 -18.32 3.92 22.27
N LEU A 853 -17.18 3.35 22.69
CA LEU A 853 -16.91 1.91 22.59
C LEU A 853 -17.87 1.11 23.49
N TYR A 854 -18.13 1.62 24.70
CA TYR A 854 -19.11 1.02 25.60
C TYR A 854 -20.53 1.08 25.01
N VAL A 855 -20.94 2.22 24.47
CA VAL A 855 -22.28 2.39 23.87
C VAL A 855 -22.47 1.48 22.66
N ILE A 856 -21.43 1.27 21.84
CA ILE A 856 -21.45 0.27 20.75
C ILE A 856 -21.71 -1.11 21.32
N ALA A 857 -20.93 -1.54 22.33
CA ALA A 857 -21.06 -2.85 22.96
C ALA A 857 -22.47 -3.02 23.55
N VAL A 858 -22.99 -2.03 24.28
CA VAL A 858 -24.38 -2.04 24.82
C VAL A 858 -25.41 -2.29 23.71
N LYS A 859 -25.29 -1.56 22.59
CA LYS A 859 -26.23 -1.69 21.47
C LYS A 859 -26.17 -3.08 20.81
N LEU A 860 -24.96 -3.62 20.62
CA LEU A 860 -24.77 -4.94 20.00
C LEU A 860 -25.29 -6.06 20.91
N VAL A 861 -25.02 -5.98 22.22
CA VAL A 861 -25.53 -6.96 23.21
C VAL A 861 -27.05 -6.89 23.28
N ALA A 862 -27.63 -5.69 23.43
CA ALA A 862 -29.07 -5.50 23.47
C ALA A 862 -29.78 -6.02 22.20
N PHE A 863 -29.20 -5.79 21.02
CA PHE A 863 -29.71 -6.28 19.75
C PHE A 863 -29.74 -7.82 19.69
N SER A 864 -28.66 -8.48 20.16
CA SER A 864 -28.59 -9.94 20.17
C SER A 864 -29.58 -10.53 21.17
N ASN A 865 -29.65 -9.97 22.39
CA ASN A 865 -30.58 -10.41 23.44
C ASN A 865 -32.06 -10.23 23.03
N ALA A 866 -32.40 -9.12 22.35
CA ALA A 866 -33.72 -8.91 21.77
C ALA A 866 -34.09 -9.96 20.72
N GLY A 867 -33.09 -10.49 20.00
CA GLY A 867 -33.25 -11.62 19.06
C GLY A 867 -33.35 -13.00 19.75
N GLY A 868 -33.27 -13.06 21.10
CA GLY A 868 -33.32 -14.30 21.85
C GLY A 868 -31.97 -15.03 21.97
N TYR A 869 -30.86 -14.39 21.63
CA TYR A 869 -29.52 -14.96 21.69
C TYR A 869 -28.67 -14.24 22.72
N GLN A 870 -28.29 -14.95 23.79
CA GLN A 870 -27.42 -14.42 24.82
C GLN A 870 -26.01 -14.14 24.27
N VAL A 871 -25.36 -13.14 24.87
CA VAL A 871 -23.99 -12.73 24.57
C VAL A 871 -23.14 -12.94 25.82
N GLY A 872 -22.02 -13.62 25.67
CA GLY A 872 -21.03 -13.75 26.75
C GLY A 872 -19.91 -12.74 26.57
N SER A 873 -19.55 -12.03 27.63
CA SER A 873 -18.34 -11.23 27.64
C SER A 873 -17.10 -12.10 27.88
N ARG A 874 -15.94 -11.68 27.39
CA ARG A 874 -14.67 -12.37 27.57
C ARG A 874 -13.53 -11.37 27.85
N GLY A 875 -12.51 -11.85 28.59
CA GLY A 875 -11.33 -11.05 28.87
C GLY A 875 -11.52 -9.99 29.94
N SER A 876 -10.75 -8.92 29.86
CA SER A 876 -10.62 -7.92 30.91
C SER A 876 -11.86 -7.02 31.12
N VAL A 877 -12.83 -7.04 30.18
CA VAL A 877 -14.07 -6.24 30.31
C VAL A 877 -14.90 -6.63 31.54
N GLY A 878 -14.81 -7.88 31.99
CA GLY A 878 -15.45 -8.36 33.23
C GLY A 878 -14.97 -7.65 34.50
N SER A 879 -13.87 -6.90 34.48
CA SER A 879 -13.40 -6.09 35.61
C SER A 879 -14.03 -4.70 35.69
N SER A 880 -14.85 -4.30 34.71
CA SER A 880 -15.57 -3.00 34.73
C SER A 880 -16.98 -3.16 35.29
N ALA A 881 -17.24 -2.50 36.43
CA ALA A 881 -18.60 -2.39 36.98
C ALA A 881 -19.53 -1.60 36.05
N VAL A 882 -18.99 -0.57 35.34
CA VAL A 882 -19.75 0.14 34.31
C VAL A 882 -20.17 -0.80 33.18
N ALA A 883 -19.31 -1.75 32.74
CA ALA A 883 -19.68 -2.72 31.73
C ALA A 883 -20.83 -3.63 32.19
N HIS A 884 -20.83 -4.04 33.45
CA HIS A 884 -21.93 -4.82 34.04
C HIS A 884 -23.22 -4.01 34.09
N PHE A 885 -23.19 -2.81 34.70
CA PHE A 885 -24.39 -1.98 34.88
C PHE A 885 -24.86 -1.31 33.59
N ALA A 886 -24.04 -1.24 32.53
CA ALA A 886 -24.48 -0.85 31.21
C ALA A 886 -25.06 -2.01 30.38
N GLY A 887 -25.01 -3.25 30.88
CA GLY A 887 -25.56 -4.43 30.21
C GLY A 887 -24.65 -5.03 29.14
N ILE A 888 -23.33 -4.82 29.26
CA ILE A 888 -22.31 -5.41 28.37
C ILE A 888 -21.85 -6.76 28.89
N SER A 889 -21.56 -6.84 30.19
CA SER A 889 -21.01 -8.01 30.87
C SER A 889 -21.97 -8.54 31.91
N GLU A 890 -22.09 -9.86 32.00
CA GLU A 890 -22.79 -10.55 33.06
C GLU A 890 -21.98 -10.60 34.38
N VAL A 891 -20.68 -10.34 34.32
CA VAL A 891 -19.79 -10.38 35.47
C VAL A 891 -19.93 -9.11 36.31
N ASN A 892 -20.34 -9.25 37.56
CA ASN A 892 -20.38 -8.18 38.54
C ASN A 892 -19.02 -8.02 39.24
N SER A 893 -18.21 -7.07 38.84
CA SER A 893 -16.86 -6.86 39.40
C SER A 893 -16.84 -6.15 40.77
N MET A 894 -18.02 -5.89 41.36
CA MET A 894 -18.12 -5.36 42.73
C MET A 894 -17.67 -6.39 43.76
N PRO A 895 -17.32 -5.95 44.98
CA PRO A 895 -17.02 -6.90 46.08
C PRO A 895 -18.16 -7.85 46.37
N PRO A 896 -17.89 -9.04 46.95
CA PRO A 896 -18.91 -9.99 47.35
C PRO A 896 -20.00 -9.38 48.25
N HIS A 897 -21.25 -9.68 47.96
CA HIS A 897 -22.37 -9.11 48.70
C HIS A 897 -23.66 -9.95 48.54
N TYR A 898 -24.57 -9.69 49.46
CA TYR A 898 -25.95 -10.13 49.41
C TYR A 898 -26.86 -9.01 48.91
N LEU A 899 -27.76 -9.35 47.98
CA LEU A 899 -28.76 -8.42 47.46
C LEU A 899 -30.18 -9.02 47.62
N CYS A 900 -31.07 -8.28 48.18
CA CYS A 900 -32.48 -8.68 48.24
C CYS A 900 -33.21 -8.30 46.95
N PRO A 901 -33.77 -9.22 46.18
CA PRO A 901 -34.47 -8.92 44.92
C PRO A 901 -35.81 -8.17 45.16
N GLU A 902 -36.39 -8.20 46.34
CA GLU A 902 -37.67 -7.56 46.66
C GLU A 902 -37.50 -6.13 47.19
N CYS A 903 -36.71 -5.94 48.22
CA CYS A 903 -36.60 -4.67 48.90
C CYS A 903 -35.27 -3.93 48.58
N GLN A 904 -34.43 -4.51 47.79
CA GLN A 904 -33.11 -3.94 47.32
C GLN A 904 -32.12 -3.71 48.48
N HIS A 905 -32.38 -4.30 49.66
CA HIS A 905 -31.42 -4.25 50.75
C HIS A 905 -30.14 -5.03 50.37
N SER A 906 -28.96 -4.43 50.56
CA SER A 906 -27.67 -5.05 50.21
C SER A 906 -26.75 -5.07 51.43
N GLU A 907 -26.00 -6.17 51.59
CA GLU A 907 -24.97 -6.33 52.63
C GLU A 907 -23.64 -6.71 51.97
N TRP A 908 -22.64 -5.86 52.16
CA TRP A 908 -21.33 -5.99 51.52
C TRP A 908 -20.36 -6.73 52.46
N ILE A 909 -19.58 -7.67 51.87
CA ILE A 909 -18.61 -8.46 52.60
C ILE A 909 -17.22 -7.87 52.37
N ASP A 910 -16.56 -7.51 53.48
CA ASP A 910 -15.18 -6.95 53.48
C ASP A 910 -14.42 -7.64 54.62
N ASP A 911 -14.26 -8.99 54.50
CA ASP A 911 -13.57 -9.80 55.48
C ASP A 911 -12.12 -10.13 55.09
N GLY A 912 -11.69 -9.68 53.88
CA GLY A 912 -10.35 -9.94 53.34
C GLY A 912 -10.09 -11.40 53.00
N VAL A 913 -11.11 -12.27 53.04
CA VAL A 913 -11.01 -13.71 52.78
C VAL A 913 -11.93 -14.15 51.65
N THR A 914 -13.18 -13.69 51.64
CA THR A 914 -14.19 -14.01 50.64
C THR A 914 -13.91 -13.18 49.36
N MET A 915 -13.54 -13.86 48.30
CA MET A 915 -13.23 -13.24 47.03
C MET A 915 -14.37 -13.31 46.03
N ASP A 916 -15.33 -14.22 46.23
CA ASP A 916 -16.41 -14.47 45.29
C ASP A 916 -17.77 -14.54 46.03
N GLY A 917 -18.75 -13.81 45.53
CA GLY A 917 -20.09 -13.76 46.11
C GLY A 917 -20.80 -15.14 46.06
N PHE A 918 -20.52 -15.95 45.07
CA PHE A 918 -21.11 -17.30 44.92
C PHE A 918 -20.66 -18.28 46.01
N ASP A 919 -19.54 -18.00 46.70
CA ASP A 919 -19.08 -18.79 47.84
C ASP A 919 -19.78 -18.43 49.16
N LEU A 920 -20.63 -17.39 49.15
CA LEU A 920 -21.37 -16.97 50.32
C LEU A 920 -22.46 -17.98 50.67
N PRO A 921 -22.72 -18.26 51.99
CA PRO A 921 -23.80 -19.13 52.42
C PRO A 921 -25.17 -18.50 52.18
N ASP A 922 -26.18 -19.32 51.92
CA ASP A 922 -27.57 -18.90 51.78
C ASP A 922 -28.04 -18.02 52.96
N LYS A 923 -28.67 -16.88 52.62
CA LYS A 923 -29.15 -15.91 53.61
C LYS A 923 -30.54 -15.36 53.22
N ARG A 924 -31.33 -15.08 54.26
CA ARG A 924 -32.61 -14.39 54.10
C ARG A 924 -32.46 -12.91 54.46
N CYS A 925 -33.14 -12.04 53.72
CA CYS A 925 -33.13 -10.60 53.96
C CYS A 925 -33.62 -10.29 55.38
N PRO A 926 -32.85 -9.50 56.15
CA PRO A 926 -33.25 -9.13 57.52
C PRO A 926 -34.42 -8.12 57.52
N VAL A 927 -34.74 -7.50 56.38
CA VAL A 927 -35.81 -6.49 56.31
C VAL A 927 -37.13 -7.12 55.84
N CYS A 928 -37.18 -8.00 54.86
CA CYS A 928 -38.42 -8.52 54.29
C CYS A 928 -38.53 -10.08 54.33
N GLY A 929 -37.47 -10.78 54.75
CA GLY A 929 -37.45 -12.23 54.86
C GLY A 929 -37.28 -13.00 53.52
N THR A 930 -37.20 -12.31 52.38
CA THR A 930 -36.98 -12.93 51.04
C THR A 930 -35.57 -13.53 50.96
N PRO A 931 -35.38 -14.69 50.31
CA PRO A 931 -34.03 -15.20 50.02
C PRO A 931 -33.21 -14.15 49.25
N MET A 932 -31.98 -13.88 49.68
CA MET A 932 -31.08 -12.93 49.06
C MET A 932 -30.28 -13.61 47.93
N VAL A 933 -29.97 -12.83 46.89
CA VAL A 933 -29.05 -13.23 45.84
C VAL A 933 -27.63 -12.89 46.31
N MET A 934 -26.71 -13.80 46.04
CA MET A 934 -25.28 -13.65 46.29
C MET A 934 -24.57 -13.29 45.00
N ASP A 935 -23.77 -12.26 45.03
CA ASP A 935 -23.12 -11.71 43.80
C ASP A 935 -21.81 -11.00 44.17
N GLY A 936 -21.03 -10.62 43.15
CA GLY A 936 -19.80 -9.87 43.28
C GLY A 936 -18.52 -10.73 43.25
N HIS A 937 -17.54 -10.33 42.45
CA HIS A 937 -16.29 -11.08 42.20
C HIS A 937 -15.02 -10.31 42.61
N ASP A 938 -15.15 -9.17 43.26
CA ASP A 938 -14.05 -8.28 43.72
C ASP A 938 -12.91 -8.09 42.72
N ILE A 939 -13.24 -7.74 41.46
CA ILE A 939 -12.26 -7.57 40.41
C ILE A 939 -11.85 -6.09 40.31
N PRO A 940 -10.56 -5.73 40.43
CA PRO A 940 -10.10 -4.35 40.32
C PRO A 940 -10.27 -3.81 38.88
N PHE A 941 -10.76 -2.56 38.74
CA PHE A 941 -10.94 -1.87 37.47
C PHE A 941 -9.63 -1.64 36.73
N GLU A 942 -8.53 -1.51 37.44
CA GLU A 942 -7.18 -1.31 36.91
C GLU A 942 -6.72 -2.46 36.01
N THR A 943 -7.31 -3.64 36.13
CA THR A 943 -7.07 -4.78 35.22
C THR A 943 -7.54 -4.47 33.82
N PHE A 944 -8.52 -3.59 33.63
CA PHE A 944 -9.09 -3.23 32.33
C PHE A 944 -8.40 -2.04 31.66
N LEU A 945 -8.42 -0.88 32.32
CA LEU A 945 -7.89 0.36 31.77
C LEU A 945 -6.52 0.78 32.30
N GLY A 946 -5.87 -0.03 33.14
CA GLY A 946 -4.61 0.33 33.79
C GLY A 946 -4.78 1.30 34.96
N PHE A 947 -3.68 1.57 35.67
CA PHE A 947 -3.70 2.43 36.89
C PHE A 947 -4.00 3.90 36.57
N TYR A 948 -3.65 4.36 35.35
CA TYR A 948 -3.84 5.75 34.92
C TYR A 948 -5.00 5.91 33.91
N GLY A 949 -5.69 4.82 33.55
CA GLY A 949 -6.76 4.82 32.57
C GLY A 949 -6.29 5.03 31.13
N ASP A 950 -5.00 4.87 30.87
CA ASP A 950 -4.33 5.11 29.59
C ASP A 950 -4.26 3.88 28.69
N LYS A 951 -4.64 2.71 29.20
CA LYS A 951 -4.79 1.50 28.40
C LYS A 951 -6.12 1.55 27.64
N GLU A 952 -6.07 1.42 26.32
CA GLU A 952 -7.28 1.33 25.50
C GLU A 952 -8.12 0.10 25.86
N PRO A 953 -9.45 0.26 26.01
CA PRO A 953 -10.33 -0.84 26.36
C PRO A 953 -10.44 -1.82 25.19
N ASP A 954 -10.30 -3.11 25.52
CA ASP A 954 -10.53 -4.23 24.62
C ASP A 954 -11.80 -4.98 25.08
N ILE A 955 -12.91 -4.77 24.36
CA ILE A 955 -14.21 -5.34 24.72
C ILE A 955 -14.50 -6.53 23.80
N ASP A 956 -14.21 -7.75 24.29
CA ASP A 956 -14.47 -9.00 23.61
C ASP A 956 -15.89 -9.50 23.92
N LEU A 957 -16.68 -9.74 22.87
CA LEU A 957 -18.05 -10.26 22.97
C LEU A 957 -18.21 -11.54 22.15
N ASN A 958 -18.74 -12.58 22.77
CA ASN A 958 -19.03 -13.86 22.14
C ASN A 958 -20.52 -13.94 21.75
N PHE A 959 -20.79 -13.81 20.47
CA PHE A 959 -22.15 -13.97 19.90
C PHE A 959 -22.38 -15.40 19.44
N SER A 960 -23.64 -15.84 19.51
CA SER A 960 -24.04 -17.12 18.90
C SER A 960 -23.66 -17.17 17.42
N GLY A 961 -23.02 -18.26 16.98
CA GLY A 961 -22.64 -18.45 15.57
C GLY A 961 -23.84 -18.37 14.61
N MET A 962 -25.05 -18.70 15.10
CA MET A 962 -26.29 -18.60 14.31
C MET A 962 -26.78 -17.15 14.13
N TYR A 963 -26.41 -16.23 15.04
CA TYR A 963 -26.89 -14.85 15.04
C TYR A 963 -25.81 -13.81 14.72
N GLN A 964 -24.55 -14.18 14.73
CA GLN A 964 -23.41 -13.29 14.51
C GLN A 964 -23.53 -12.46 13.21
N SER A 965 -24.03 -13.06 12.14
CA SER A 965 -24.22 -12.35 10.86
C SER A 965 -25.25 -11.22 10.97
N ASN A 966 -26.28 -11.35 11.82
CA ASN A 966 -27.27 -10.31 12.07
C ASN A 966 -26.64 -9.17 12.88
N VAL A 967 -25.79 -9.47 13.85
CA VAL A 967 -25.06 -8.47 14.63
C VAL A 967 -24.10 -7.66 13.73
N HIS A 968 -23.39 -8.33 12.82
CA HIS A 968 -22.54 -7.63 11.84
C HIS A 968 -23.37 -6.69 10.94
N ARG A 969 -24.55 -7.12 10.49
CA ARG A 969 -25.46 -6.27 9.71
C ARG A 969 -25.99 -5.08 10.53
N TYR A 970 -26.30 -5.30 11.80
CA TYR A 970 -26.71 -4.22 12.68
C TYR A 970 -25.58 -3.19 12.90
N THR A 971 -24.31 -3.61 12.91
CA THR A 971 -23.20 -2.67 12.92
C THR A 971 -23.18 -1.79 11.65
N GLU A 972 -23.51 -2.37 10.48
CA GLU A 972 -23.66 -1.61 9.23
C GLU A 972 -24.83 -0.60 9.32
N GLU A 973 -25.93 -0.94 10.03
CA GLU A 973 -27.05 -0.03 10.27
C GLU A 973 -26.67 1.14 11.19
N LEU A 974 -25.83 0.88 12.20
CA LEU A 974 -25.35 1.90 13.14
C LEU A 974 -24.41 2.93 12.50
N PHE A 975 -23.52 2.52 11.59
CA PHE A 975 -22.43 3.35 11.07
C PHE A 975 -22.48 3.57 9.55
N GLY A 976 -23.43 2.98 8.85
CA GLY A 976 -23.51 2.96 7.40
C GLY A 976 -22.70 1.83 6.77
N LYS A 977 -23.29 1.15 5.81
CA LYS A 977 -22.69 0.01 5.10
C LYS A 977 -21.34 0.32 4.45
N GLU A 978 -21.12 1.57 4.04
CA GLU A 978 -19.89 2.05 3.41
C GLU A 978 -18.72 2.20 4.39
N ASN A 979 -18.98 2.15 5.70
CA ASN A 979 -18.00 2.41 6.76
C ASN A 979 -17.66 1.16 7.59
N VAL A 980 -18.35 0.03 7.35
CA VAL A 980 -18.20 -1.20 8.15
C VAL A 980 -17.67 -2.34 7.31
N PHE A 981 -16.52 -2.88 7.70
CA PHE A 981 -15.83 -3.97 7.02
C PHE A 981 -15.40 -5.05 8.00
N LYS A 982 -15.46 -6.31 7.58
CA LYS A 982 -14.86 -7.40 8.35
C LYS A 982 -13.34 -7.30 8.27
N ALA A 983 -12.69 -7.22 9.42
CA ALA A 983 -11.24 -7.39 9.49
C ALA A 983 -10.87 -8.84 9.14
N GLY A 984 -9.80 -8.99 8.38
CA GLY A 984 -9.21 -10.28 8.03
C GLY A 984 -7.74 -10.32 8.40
N THR A 985 -7.17 -11.50 8.43
CA THR A 985 -5.73 -11.69 8.57
C THR A 985 -5.16 -12.24 7.26
N VAL A 986 -3.98 -11.75 6.89
CA VAL A 986 -3.17 -12.36 5.84
C VAL A 986 -2.16 -13.26 6.52
N SER A 987 -2.18 -14.55 6.20
CA SER A 987 -1.23 -15.53 6.73
C SER A 987 -0.34 -16.07 5.61
N GLY A 988 0.90 -16.40 5.95
CA GLY A 988 1.81 -17.11 5.06
C GLY A 988 1.32 -18.53 4.74
N LEU A 989 2.00 -19.16 3.82
CA LEU A 989 1.76 -20.56 3.48
C LEU A 989 2.14 -21.44 4.67
N GLN A 990 1.23 -22.34 5.09
CA GLN A 990 1.51 -23.25 6.20
C GLN A 990 2.53 -24.34 5.80
N ASP A 991 3.37 -24.77 6.75
CA ASP A 991 4.44 -25.77 6.54
C ASP A 991 3.97 -27.02 5.77
N LYS A 992 2.82 -27.58 6.13
CA LYS A 992 2.27 -28.77 5.44
C LYS A 992 1.95 -28.51 3.97
N THR A 993 1.48 -27.31 3.65
CA THR A 993 1.15 -26.91 2.28
C THR A 993 2.43 -26.65 1.50
N ALA A 994 3.39 -25.94 2.09
CA ALA A 994 4.71 -25.72 1.49
C ALA A 994 5.42 -27.06 1.19
N TYR A 995 5.40 -27.98 2.14
CA TYR A 995 5.94 -29.33 1.93
C TYR A 995 5.27 -30.07 0.75
N GLY A 996 3.95 -29.96 0.63
CA GLY A 996 3.21 -30.53 -0.50
C GLY A 996 3.65 -29.95 -1.85
N TYR A 997 3.84 -28.62 -1.91
CA TYR A 997 4.34 -27.95 -3.14
C TYR A 997 5.77 -28.37 -3.47
N VAL A 998 6.68 -28.36 -2.50
CA VAL A 998 8.08 -28.78 -2.68
C VAL A 998 8.16 -30.22 -3.17
N LYS A 999 7.45 -31.15 -2.51
CA LYS A 999 7.45 -32.57 -2.87
C LYS A 999 6.93 -32.79 -4.30
N LYS A 1000 5.78 -32.20 -4.62
CA LYS A 1000 5.20 -32.28 -5.98
C LYS A 1000 6.16 -31.70 -7.02
N TYR A 1001 6.78 -30.54 -6.73
CA TYR A 1001 7.74 -29.89 -7.63
C TYR A 1001 8.95 -30.78 -7.93
N LEU A 1002 9.53 -31.42 -6.89
CA LEU A 1002 10.67 -32.33 -7.04
C LEU A 1002 10.29 -33.61 -7.80
N GLU A 1003 9.13 -34.21 -7.48
CA GLU A 1003 8.63 -35.43 -8.14
C GLU A 1003 8.36 -35.19 -9.64
N GLU A 1004 7.66 -34.12 -10.00
CA GLU A 1004 7.36 -33.79 -11.40
C GLU A 1004 8.61 -33.55 -12.24
N ARG A 1005 9.75 -33.20 -11.62
CA ARG A 1005 11.05 -32.96 -12.29
C ARG A 1005 12.03 -34.10 -12.15
N GLY A 1006 11.63 -35.19 -11.52
CA GLY A 1006 12.50 -36.33 -11.27
C GLY A 1006 13.73 -35.97 -10.43
N ARG A 1007 13.67 -34.93 -9.59
CA ARG A 1007 14.77 -34.50 -8.72
C ARG A 1007 14.69 -35.19 -7.38
N THR A 1008 15.79 -35.83 -6.96
CA THR A 1008 15.96 -36.36 -5.61
C THR A 1008 16.93 -35.46 -4.87
N VAL A 1009 16.54 -34.95 -3.74
CA VAL A 1009 17.37 -34.11 -2.85
C VAL A 1009 17.41 -34.73 -1.45
N ASN A 1010 18.42 -34.39 -0.66
CA ASN A 1010 18.51 -34.80 0.73
C ASN A 1010 17.49 -34.04 1.61
N ARG A 1011 17.26 -34.52 2.84
CA ARG A 1011 16.29 -33.92 3.77
C ARG A 1011 16.62 -32.48 4.13
N ALA A 1012 17.90 -32.13 4.22
CA ALA A 1012 18.29 -30.75 4.54
C ALA A 1012 17.85 -29.78 3.42
N GLU A 1013 18.05 -30.16 2.16
CA GLU A 1013 17.64 -29.36 1.02
C GLU A 1013 16.10 -29.30 0.89
N GLU A 1014 15.40 -30.43 1.08
CA GLU A 1014 13.93 -30.44 1.12
C GLU A 1014 13.41 -29.48 2.19
N ASN A 1015 13.99 -29.52 3.41
CA ASN A 1015 13.63 -28.64 4.51
C ASN A 1015 13.92 -27.15 4.20
N ARG A 1016 15.08 -26.85 3.60
CA ARG A 1016 15.42 -25.49 3.16
C ARG A 1016 14.36 -24.92 2.19
N LEU A 1017 14.01 -25.73 1.19
CA LEU A 1017 13.00 -25.33 0.20
C LEU A 1017 11.62 -25.11 0.84
N CYS A 1018 11.24 -25.95 1.82
CA CYS A 1018 10.00 -25.77 2.58
C CYS A 1018 10.01 -24.47 3.40
N ILE A 1019 11.06 -24.23 4.17
CA ILE A 1019 11.23 -23.01 4.99
C ILE A 1019 11.21 -21.76 4.11
N GLY A 1020 11.88 -21.80 2.94
CA GLY A 1020 11.89 -20.69 2.01
C GLY A 1020 10.52 -20.40 1.38
N CYS A 1021 9.65 -21.40 1.26
CA CYS A 1021 8.29 -21.23 0.72
C CYS A 1021 7.24 -20.80 1.77
N THR A 1022 7.57 -20.82 3.06
CA THR A 1022 6.70 -20.36 4.17
C THR A 1022 7.00 -18.92 4.54
#